data_fc03d2fa89de0b853ed5fecd5ae9b4bd
#
_entry.id   fc03d2fa89de0b853ed5fecd5ae9b4bd
#
_cell.length_a   1.000
_cell.length_b   1.000
_cell.length_c   1.000
_cell.angle_alpha   90.00
_cell.angle_beta   90.00
_cell.angle_gamma   90.00
#
_symmetry.space_group_name_H-M   'P 1'
#
loop_
_entity.id
_entity.type
_entity.pdbx_description
1 polymer ?
#
loop_
_entity_poly.entity_id
_entity_poly.type
_entity_poly.pdbx_seq_one_letter_code
_entity_poly.pdbx_strand_id
1 'polypeptide(L)'
;MRRIVLALLCASALYNSALFAQKQPFTADTMLKLARISEPVLSPDGTQVAFSVQKVDLDKNTKPSQIYSVPVLGGAPRQLTTNGDSNDRPRWSPDSKQIFFVSNRGGSSQIWAMNADGSNSHQITKFAAEASGIVVSPDGKKIVFLSNVYPDCGADDACNQRKLDEESKSKVKARIYTTLLFRHWNHWQGARRQHLMVVNSDGSDLRELTPGPNDVPPFSLGGQDDYAISPDSNEVAFTMNAEPDPATSTNSDVYVVPIGGGEVKRITTGPGADATPLYSPDGKFLAFRSQARAGYESDRWRLMELDRGTGRATSLTENLDRWVGSVTWSPDSTRLFFTVEDRGRTGLQMIQASGGGSRNIIAGASTLDDVQFSADGRTMIYSEVSGSHPTEIYRATSSGGAGVALTHLNDAILSNSALTPLEEMWADSSDKTRVHSFVVKPPNFSPTKKYPVLFLIHGGPQGSWGESWTYRWNAQVFAGAGYLVVMPNPRGSTGYGQRYTEDISGDWGGRAYEDIMAVVDSVAALPYADPARMAAAGGSYGGYMVDWMLGHTDRFKAFVTHDGVFDLRSMAASTEELWFVQWEFKGMPWDNPELYSKWSPSYFVKEFKTPTLVIHGEQDYRVPVDQGIQLFTALQLQKVPSKLLLFPDEGHWVLKPQNTVLWYSQFLDWIGQWTKAQ
;
A
#
# COMPACT_ATOMS: atom_id res chain seq x y z
N MET A 1 33.03 63.42 -60.35
CA MET A 1 32.32 63.66 -59.08
C MET A 1 31.19 62.65 -58.99
N ARG A 2 31.42 61.60 -58.35
CA ARG A 2 30.36 60.57 -57.96
C ARG A 2 30.55 60.26 -56.50
N ARG A 3 29.54 60.59 -55.72
CA ARG A 3 29.47 60.26 -54.28
C ARG A 3 28.96 58.81 -54.16
N ILE A 4 29.73 57.94 -53.50
CA ILE A 4 29.34 56.60 -53.11
C ILE A 4 28.79 56.74 -51.72
N VAL A 5 27.52 56.36 -51.55
CA VAL A 5 26.84 56.21 -50.23
C VAL A 5 26.98 54.75 -49.77
N LEU A 6 27.70 54.56 -48.67
CA LEU A 6 27.81 53.21 -48.01
C LEU A 6 26.62 53.04 -47.09
N ALA A 7 25.74 52.05 -47.36
CA ALA A 7 24.68 51.70 -46.51
C ALA A 7 25.20 50.57 -45.56
N LEU A 8 25.28 50.84 -44.25
CA LEU A 8 25.51 49.85 -43.24
C LEU A 8 24.18 49.11 -42.93
N LEU A 9 24.11 47.85 -43.30
CA LEU A 9 23.07 46.89 -42.83
C LEU A 9 23.44 46.37 -41.43
N CYS A 10 22.80 46.89 -40.41
CA CYS A 10 22.79 46.26 -39.08
C CYS A 10 21.88 45.03 -39.12
N ALA A 11 22.46 43.85 -39.20
CA ALA A 11 21.76 42.61 -38.97
C ALA A 11 21.62 42.42 -37.46
N SER A 12 20.46 42.74 -36.88
CA SER A 12 20.06 42.39 -35.53
C SER A 12 19.73 40.89 -35.50
N ALA A 13 20.68 40.08 -35.05
CA ALA A 13 20.42 38.70 -34.70
C ALA A 13 19.50 38.63 -33.47
N LEU A 14 18.22 38.38 -33.70
CA LEU A 14 17.27 38.02 -32.66
C LEU A 14 17.69 36.65 -32.12
N TYR A 15 18.42 36.65 -31.02
CA TYR A 15 18.54 35.46 -30.19
C TYR A 15 17.17 35.20 -29.58
N ASN A 16 16.41 34.29 -30.16
CA ASN A 16 15.30 33.62 -29.48
C ASN A 16 15.92 32.75 -28.40
N SER A 17 16.22 33.33 -27.24
CA SER A 17 16.32 32.55 -26.00
C SER A 17 14.92 32.05 -25.69
N ALA A 18 14.63 30.81 -26.07
CA ALA A 18 13.52 30.06 -25.48
C ALA A 18 13.76 30.07 -23.96
N LEU A 19 13.05 30.97 -23.28
CA LEU A 19 12.92 30.92 -21.83
C LEU A 19 12.25 29.57 -21.51
N PHE A 20 13.05 28.53 -21.26
CA PHE A 20 12.54 27.36 -20.61
C PHE A 20 11.97 27.82 -19.28
N ALA A 21 10.65 27.84 -19.17
CA ALA A 21 9.99 28.17 -17.92
C ALA A 21 10.60 27.28 -16.80
N GLN A 22 11.16 27.92 -15.79
CA GLN A 22 11.76 27.20 -14.67
C GLN A 22 10.69 26.31 -14.03
N LYS A 23 10.95 25.02 -13.97
CA LYS A 23 10.03 24.07 -13.31
C LYS A 23 9.76 24.51 -11.88
N GLN A 24 8.50 24.39 -11.46
CA GLN A 24 8.06 24.80 -10.13
C GLN A 24 8.40 23.74 -9.09
N PRO A 25 8.71 24.09 -7.84
CA PRO A 25 8.84 23.14 -6.76
C PRO A 25 7.58 22.28 -6.64
N PHE A 26 7.76 20.99 -6.39
CA PHE A 26 6.64 20.08 -6.18
C PHE A 26 6.05 20.29 -4.78
N THR A 27 4.75 20.51 -4.68
CA THR A 27 4.04 20.82 -3.44
C THR A 27 2.92 19.83 -3.16
N ALA A 28 2.38 19.81 -1.95
CA ALA A 28 1.20 19.01 -1.60
C ALA A 28 0.00 19.34 -2.50
N ASP A 29 -0.24 20.62 -2.81
CA ASP A 29 -1.31 21.04 -3.71
C ASP A 29 -1.11 20.50 -5.13
N THR A 30 0.13 20.46 -5.62
CA THR A 30 0.45 19.86 -6.92
C THR A 30 0.25 18.36 -6.89
N MET A 31 0.68 17.70 -5.82
CA MET A 31 0.51 16.26 -5.62
C MET A 31 -0.97 15.84 -5.60
N LEU A 32 -1.84 16.61 -4.97
CA LEU A 32 -3.27 16.32 -4.89
C LEU A 32 -3.99 16.44 -6.25
N LYS A 33 -3.43 17.16 -7.22
CA LYS A 33 -3.98 17.27 -8.58
C LYS A 33 -3.69 16.06 -9.46
N LEU A 34 -2.78 15.17 -9.05
CA LEU A 34 -2.39 14.00 -9.82
C LEU A 34 -3.53 12.98 -9.86
N ALA A 35 -3.75 12.43 -11.05
CA ALA A 35 -4.60 11.26 -11.25
C ALA A 35 -3.91 10.01 -10.67
N ARG A 36 -4.68 9.17 -9.99
CA ARG A 36 -4.21 7.95 -9.33
C ARG A 36 -4.76 6.75 -10.08
N ILE A 37 -3.91 6.06 -10.81
CA ILE A 37 -4.26 4.86 -11.57
C ILE A 37 -4.20 3.66 -10.65
N SER A 38 -5.18 2.75 -10.77
CA SER A 38 -5.22 1.48 -10.06
C SER A 38 -5.97 0.42 -10.85
N GLU A 39 -5.77 -0.84 -10.48
CA GLU A 39 -6.51 -2.02 -10.95
C GLU A 39 -6.58 -2.14 -12.49
N PRO A 40 -5.46 -2.10 -13.21
CA PRO A 40 -5.47 -2.33 -14.65
C PRO A 40 -5.84 -3.78 -14.95
N VAL A 41 -6.74 -3.98 -15.92
CA VAL A 41 -7.17 -5.31 -16.35
C VAL A 41 -7.17 -5.40 -17.87
N LEU A 42 -6.37 -6.34 -18.39
CA LEU A 42 -6.28 -6.63 -19.81
C LEU A 42 -7.56 -7.32 -20.31
N SER A 43 -8.11 -6.86 -21.44
CA SER A 43 -9.24 -7.56 -22.07
C SER A 43 -8.81 -8.97 -22.55
N PRO A 44 -9.67 -9.99 -22.48
CA PRO A 44 -9.36 -11.35 -22.95
C PRO A 44 -8.87 -11.43 -24.39
N ASP A 45 -9.33 -10.54 -25.28
CA ASP A 45 -8.88 -10.43 -26.67
C ASP A 45 -7.51 -9.71 -26.81
N GLY A 46 -6.94 -9.19 -25.70
CA GLY A 46 -5.65 -8.54 -25.66
C GLY A 46 -5.60 -7.14 -26.30
N THR A 47 -6.75 -6.50 -26.57
CA THR A 47 -6.80 -5.25 -27.33
C THR A 47 -6.92 -3.99 -26.48
N GLN A 48 -7.48 -4.10 -25.27
CA GLN A 48 -7.77 -2.97 -24.36
C GLN A 48 -7.27 -3.28 -22.96
N VAL A 49 -6.95 -2.23 -22.21
CA VAL A 49 -6.77 -2.28 -20.74
C VAL A 49 -7.83 -1.38 -20.13
N ALA A 50 -8.69 -1.94 -19.25
CA ALA A 50 -9.57 -1.18 -18.40
C ALA A 50 -8.87 -0.92 -17.05
N PHE A 51 -9.10 0.25 -16.44
CA PHE A 51 -8.47 0.63 -15.16
C PHE A 51 -9.28 1.70 -14.43
N SER A 52 -9.04 1.83 -13.14
CA SER A 52 -9.64 2.87 -12.30
C SER A 52 -8.73 4.11 -12.23
N VAL A 53 -9.34 5.28 -12.25
CA VAL A 53 -8.65 6.57 -12.07
C VAL A 53 -9.34 7.34 -10.97
N GLN A 54 -8.65 7.56 -9.86
CA GLN A 54 -9.09 8.42 -8.77
C GLN A 54 -8.52 9.82 -8.92
N LYS A 55 -9.35 10.84 -8.72
CA LYS A 55 -8.95 12.26 -8.68
C LYS A 55 -9.47 12.90 -7.39
N VAL A 56 -8.71 13.87 -6.89
CA VAL A 56 -9.11 14.61 -5.69
C VAL A 56 -10.06 15.75 -6.09
N ASP A 57 -11.21 15.83 -5.42
CA ASP A 57 -12.09 17.01 -5.37
C ASP A 57 -11.86 17.67 -4.01
N LEU A 58 -10.99 18.68 -3.98
CA LEU A 58 -10.61 19.33 -2.73
C LEU A 58 -11.76 20.12 -2.10
N ASP A 59 -12.63 20.72 -2.91
CA ASP A 59 -13.76 21.52 -2.43
C ASP A 59 -14.79 20.62 -1.74
N LYS A 60 -15.08 19.46 -2.31
CA LYS A 60 -15.96 18.46 -1.71
C LYS A 60 -15.28 17.59 -0.65
N ASN A 61 -13.96 17.69 -0.50
CA ASN A 61 -13.15 16.84 0.38
C ASN A 61 -13.32 15.34 0.08
N THR A 62 -13.42 14.96 -1.21
CA THR A 62 -13.63 13.60 -1.70
C THR A 62 -12.58 13.18 -2.72
N LYS A 63 -12.56 11.90 -3.03
CA LYS A 63 -11.67 11.29 -4.02
C LYS A 63 -12.47 10.38 -4.96
N PRO A 64 -13.31 10.95 -5.84
CA PRO A 64 -14.09 10.17 -6.79
C PRO A 64 -13.19 9.34 -7.70
N SER A 65 -13.62 8.12 -8.00
CA SER A 65 -12.98 7.20 -8.94
C SER A 65 -13.88 6.89 -10.12
N GLN A 66 -13.26 6.75 -11.30
CA GLN A 66 -13.94 6.48 -12.56
C GLN A 66 -13.16 5.43 -13.35
N ILE A 67 -13.87 4.66 -14.17
CA ILE A 67 -13.26 3.64 -15.04
C ILE A 67 -12.87 4.27 -16.36
N TYR A 68 -11.69 3.94 -16.80
CA TYR A 68 -11.09 4.30 -18.09
C TYR A 68 -10.69 3.06 -18.88
N SER A 69 -10.49 3.21 -20.17
CA SER A 69 -9.82 2.22 -20.99
C SER A 69 -8.75 2.85 -21.90
N VAL A 70 -7.74 2.06 -22.26
CA VAL A 70 -6.70 2.46 -23.21
C VAL A 70 -6.37 1.29 -24.14
N PRO A 71 -6.16 1.53 -25.46
CA PRO A 71 -5.74 0.46 -26.38
C PRO A 71 -4.35 -0.07 -26.02
N VAL A 72 -4.13 -1.39 -26.07
CA VAL A 72 -2.83 -2.02 -25.80
C VAL A 72 -1.75 -1.59 -26.79
N LEU A 73 -2.13 -1.21 -28.01
CA LEU A 73 -1.20 -0.69 -29.02
C LEU A 73 -0.87 0.81 -28.83
N GLY A 74 -1.43 1.45 -27.81
CA GLY A 74 -1.27 2.87 -27.53
C GLY A 74 -2.44 3.70 -28.07
N GLY A 75 -2.59 4.90 -27.53
CA GLY A 75 -3.66 5.85 -27.85
C GLY A 75 -4.06 6.66 -26.61
N ALA A 76 -5.00 7.59 -26.78
CA ALA A 76 -5.49 8.37 -25.63
C ALA A 76 -6.41 7.53 -24.74
N PRO A 77 -6.21 7.52 -23.40
CA PRO A 77 -7.15 6.92 -22.48
C PRO A 77 -8.55 7.54 -22.61
N ARG A 78 -9.55 6.70 -22.58
CA ARG A 78 -10.97 7.10 -22.66
C ARG A 78 -11.68 6.83 -21.34
N GLN A 79 -12.34 7.84 -20.79
CA GLN A 79 -13.21 7.68 -19.63
C GLN A 79 -14.50 6.97 -20.01
N LEU A 80 -14.86 5.90 -19.29
CA LEU A 80 -16.04 5.08 -19.55
C LEU A 80 -17.19 5.38 -18.58
N THR A 81 -16.90 5.82 -17.36
CA THR A 81 -17.93 6.15 -16.36
C THR A 81 -17.85 7.62 -15.95
N THR A 82 -19.01 8.24 -15.67
CA THR A 82 -19.12 9.66 -15.26
C THR A 82 -20.06 9.89 -14.10
N ASN A 83 -20.89 8.89 -13.77
CA ASN A 83 -21.89 8.95 -12.71
C ASN A 83 -21.41 8.18 -11.48
N GLY A 84 -21.75 8.69 -10.29
CA GLY A 84 -21.34 8.12 -9.01
C GLY A 84 -19.94 8.60 -8.58
N ASP A 85 -19.69 8.51 -7.27
CA ASP A 85 -18.44 8.96 -6.67
C ASP A 85 -17.39 7.83 -6.61
N SER A 86 -17.83 6.57 -6.69
CA SER A 86 -16.96 5.40 -6.74
C SER A 86 -17.38 4.49 -7.88
N ASN A 87 -16.47 4.27 -8.81
CA ASN A 87 -16.58 3.29 -9.89
C ASN A 87 -15.22 2.60 -9.99
N ASP A 88 -15.14 1.39 -9.48
CA ASP A 88 -13.89 0.70 -9.24
C ASP A 88 -13.95 -0.74 -9.70
N ARG A 89 -12.81 -1.40 -9.70
CA ARG A 89 -12.65 -2.84 -9.91
C ARG A 89 -13.25 -3.32 -11.22
N PRO A 90 -12.83 -2.76 -12.38
CA PRO A 90 -13.30 -3.24 -13.67
C PRO A 90 -12.91 -4.70 -13.91
N ARG A 91 -13.82 -5.49 -14.47
CA ARG A 91 -13.59 -6.88 -14.87
C ARG A 91 -14.26 -7.14 -16.20
N TRP A 92 -13.50 -7.64 -17.17
CA TRP A 92 -14.01 -7.94 -18.49
C TRP A 92 -14.89 -9.20 -18.49
N SER A 93 -15.91 -9.20 -19.34
CA SER A 93 -16.54 -10.45 -19.76
C SER A 93 -15.57 -11.28 -20.61
N PRO A 94 -15.65 -12.63 -20.62
CA PRO A 94 -14.72 -13.48 -21.38
C PRO A 94 -14.71 -13.22 -22.90
N ASP A 95 -15.79 -12.68 -23.45
CA ASP A 95 -15.91 -12.30 -24.88
C ASP A 95 -15.45 -10.86 -25.16
N SER A 96 -14.89 -10.15 -24.16
CA SER A 96 -14.39 -8.77 -24.23
C SER A 96 -15.44 -7.71 -24.59
N LYS A 97 -16.74 -8.04 -24.55
CA LYS A 97 -17.80 -7.10 -24.97
C LYS A 97 -18.35 -6.25 -23.84
N GLN A 98 -18.22 -6.71 -22.61
CA GLN A 98 -18.73 -6.01 -21.43
C GLN A 98 -17.65 -5.83 -20.36
N ILE A 99 -17.85 -4.82 -19.51
CA ILE A 99 -17.07 -4.57 -18.29
C ILE A 99 -18.04 -4.59 -17.13
N PHE A 100 -17.81 -5.51 -16.18
CA PHE A 100 -18.43 -5.50 -14.86
C PHE A 100 -17.60 -4.63 -13.92
N PHE A 101 -18.23 -3.92 -13.00
CA PHE A 101 -17.54 -3.05 -12.08
C PHE A 101 -18.37 -2.80 -10.81
N VAL A 102 -17.74 -2.32 -9.75
CA VAL A 102 -18.42 -1.90 -8.52
C VAL A 102 -18.72 -0.41 -8.61
N SER A 103 -19.94 -0.01 -8.25
CA SER A 103 -20.35 1.41 -8.26
C SER A 103 -21.35 1.74 -7.16
N ASN A 104 -21.19 2.92 -6.55
CA ASN A 104 -22.14 3.47 -5.56
C ASN A 104 -23.18 4.42 -6.16
N ARG A 105 -23.28 4.51 -7.49
CA ARG A 105 -24.20 5.44 -8.19
C ARG A 105 -25.69 5.22 -7.89
N GLY A 106 -26.05 4.07 -7.34
CA GLY A 106 -27.38 3.73 -6.88
C GLY A 106 -27.66 4.03 -5.40
N GLY A 107 -26.71 4.68 -4.69
CA GLY A 107 -26.79 4.99 -3.27
C GLY A 107 -25.99 4.05 -2.37
N SER A 108 -25.74 2.80 -2.79
CA SER A 108 -24.88 1.83 -2.12
C SER A 108 -24.00 1.13 -3.15
N SER A 109 -22.92 0.50 -2.68
CA SER A 109 -21.97 -0.26 -3.52
C SER A 109 -22.63 -1.50 -4.10
N GLN A 110 -22.75 -1.57 -5.43
CA GLN A 110 -23.38 -2.67 -6.16
C GLN A 110 -22.55 -3.04 -7.41
N ILE A 111 -22.82 -4.21 -7.95
CA ILE A 111 -22.26 -4.64 -9.22
C ILE A 111 -23.05 -4.02 -10.36
N TRP A 112 -22.35 -3.44 -11.30
CA TRP A 112 -22.87 -2.87 -12.55
C TRP A 112 -22.18 -3.49 -13.74
N ALA A 113 -22.80 -3.45 -14.89
CA ALA A 113 -22.22 -3.81 -16.17
C ALA A 113 -22.41 -2.70 -17.19
N MET A 114 -21.47 -2.60 -18.14
CA MET A 114 -21.56 -1.71 -19.30
C MET A 114 -20.94 -2.39 -20.51
N ASN A 115 -21.27 -1.94 -21.72
CA ASN A 115 -20.51 -2.34 -22.90
C ASN A 115 -19.05 -1.90 -22.81
N ALA A 116 -18.15 -2.55 -23.55
CA ALA A 116 -16.72 -2.22 -23.62
C ALA A 116 -16.46 -0.74 -23.99
N ASP A 117 -17.39 -0.10 -24.67
CA ASP A 117 -17.34 1.30 -25.04
C ASP A 117 -17.94 2.26 -23.98
N GLY A 118 -18.34 1.77 -22.82
CA GLY A 118 -18.97 2.55 -21.73
C GLY A 118 -20.47 2.80 -21.91
N SER A 119 -21.05 2.40 -23.05
CA SER A 119 -22.50 2.51 -23.28
C SER A 119 -23.32 1.47 -22.54
N ASN A 120 -24.63 1.66 -22.45
CA ASN A 120 -25.58 0.70 -21.90
C ASN A 120 -25.28 0.23 -20.46
N SER A 121 -24.85 1.16 -19.58
CA SER A 121 -24.59 0.84 -18.17
C SER A 121 -25.88 0.49 -17.42
N HIS A 122 -25.89 -0.67 -16.73
CA HIS A 122 -27.03 -1.13 -15.96
C HIS A 122 -26.59 -1.87 -14.71
N GLN A 123 -27.46 -1.91 -13.71
CA GLN A 123 -27.20 -2.54 -12.41
C GLN A 123 -27.45 -4.05 -12.48
N ILE A 124 -26.53 -4.84 -11.95
CA ILE A 124 -26.60 -6.31 -11.86
C ILE A 124 -27.16 -6.72 -10.48
N THR A 125 -26.61 -6.17 -9.39
CA THR A 125 -27.06 -6.52 -8.03
C THR A 125 -27.83 -5.37 -7.39
N LYS A 126 -28.80 -5.76 -6.55
CA LYS A 126 -29.49 -4.85 -5.65
C LYS A 126 -29.62 -5.58 -4.32
N PHE A 127 -28.54 -5.59 -3.56
CA PHE A 127 -28.43 -6.34 -2.31
C PHE A 127 -28.17 -5.40 -1.14
N ALA A 128 -28.97 -5.52 -0.08
CA ALA A 128 -28.93 -4.62 1.08
C ALA A 128 -27.56 -4.61 1.78
N ALA A 129 -26.88 -5.76 1.77
CA ALA A 129 -25.55 -5.93 2.37
C ALA A 129 -24.40 -5.48 1.45
N GLU A 130 -24.69 -4.82 0.31
CA GLU A 130 -23.74 -4.27 -0.65
C GLU A 130 -22.90 -5.34 -1.39
N ALA A 131 -22.08 -4.88 -2.33
CA ALA A 131 -21.17 -5.73 -3.09
C ALA A 131 -19.82 -5.05 -3.33
N SER A 132 -18.74 -5.84 -3.24
CA SER A 132 -17.38 -5.41 -3.54
C SER A 132 -16.55 -6.58 -4.07
N GLY A 133 -15.30 -6.37 -4.45
CA GLY A 133 -14.34 -7.44 -4.71
C GLY A 133 -14.70 -8.40 -5.85
N ILE A 134 -15.32 -7.96 -6.93
CA ILE A 134 -15.86 -8.83 -7.99
C ILE A 134 -14.81 -9.64 -8.75
N VAL A 135 -15.13 -10.91 -9.04
CA VAL A 135 -14.42 -11.79 -9.98
C VAL A 135 -15.44 -12.46 -10.91
N VAL A 136 -15.22 -12.37 -12.22
CA VAL A 136 -16.11 -12.97 -13.23
C VAL A 136 -15.63 -14.39 -13.54
N SER A 137 -16.57 -15.36 -13.64
CA SER A 137 -16.22 -16.73 -13.98
C SER A 137 -15.70 -16.83 -15.42
N PRO A 138 -14.77 -17.76 -15.72
CA PRO A 138 -14.21 -17.97 -17.06
C PRO A 138 -15.25 -18.24 -18.14
N ASP A 139 -16.40 -18.84 -17.80
CA ASP A 139 -17.52 -19.06 -18.74
C ASP A 139 -18.47 -17.83 -18.87
N GLY A 140 -18.21 -16.75 -18.10
CA GLY A 140 -18.98 -15.51 -18.10
C GLY A 140 -20.37 -15.58 -17.48
N LYS A 141 -20.76 -16.71 -16.88
CA LYS A 141 -22.13 -16.90 -16.39
C LYS A 141 -22.33 -16.45 -14.96
N LYS A 142 -21.26 -16.37 -14.16
CA LYS A 142 -21.33 -16.07 -12.74
C LYS A 142 -20.33 -14.96 -12.34
N ILE A 143 -20.68 -14.26 -11.29
CA ILE A 143 -19.84 -13.26 -10.62
C ILE A 143 -19.76 -13.67 -9.16
N VAL A 144 -18.55 -13.89 -8.66
CA VAL A 144 -18.26 -14.06 -7.24
C VAL A 144 -17.86 -12.70 -6.68
N PHE A 145 -18.34 -12.36 -5.48
CA PHE A 145 -18.10 -11.05 -4.88
C PHE A 145 -18.14 -11.13 -3.36
N LEU A 146 -17.69 -10.06 -2.70
CA LEU A 146 -17.69 -9.90 -1.25
C LEU A 146 -18.92 -9.11 -0.80
N SER A 147 -19.54 -9.54 0.30
CA SER A 147 -20.61 -8.80 0.95
C SER A 147 -20.55 -8.96 2.47
N ASN A 148 -20.89 -7.86 3.20
CA ASN A 148 -20.92 -7.85 4.65
C ASN A 148 -22.33 -8.20 5.14
N VAL A 149 -22.62 -9.46 5.31
CA VAL A 149 -23.93 -10.00 5.71
C VAL A 149 -24.03 -10.25 7.20
N TYR A 150 -25.24 -10.30 7.73
CA TYR A 150 -25.48 -10.95 9.01
C TYR A 150 -25.45 -12.48 8.80
N PRO A 151 -24.61 -13.25 9.53
CA PRO A 151 -24.41 -14.69 9.26
C PRO A 151 -25.69 -15.54 9.29
N ASP A 152 -26.67 -15.14 10.09
CA ASP A 152 -28.00 -15.80 10.15
C ASP A 152 -28.96 -15.37 9.03
N CYS A 153 -28.61 -14.34 8.24
CA CYS A 153 -29.36 -13.92 7.06
C CYS A 153 -28.74 -14.46 5.76
N GLY A 154 -27.38 -14.51 5.68
CA GLY A 154 -26.68 -14.94 4.47
C GLY A 154 -27.14 -14.17 3.23
N ALA A 155 -27.63 -14.87 2.21
CA ALA A 155 -28.12 -14.29 0.97
C ALA A 155 -29.57 -13.74 1.05
N ASP A 156 -30.25 -13.83 2.20
CA ASP A 156 -31.62 -13.30 2.37
C ASP A 156 -31.59 -11.76 2.46
N ASP A 157 -31.91 -11.09 1.35
CA ASP A 157 -31.92 -9.63 1.22
C ASP A 157 -32.88 -8.96 2.21
N ALA A 158 -34.10 -9.49 2.37
CA ALA A 158 -35.10 -8.91 3.26
C ALA A 158 -34.67 -9.02 4.73
N CYS A 159 -34.00 -10.12 5.11
CA CYS A 159 -33.42 -10.31 6.44
C CYS A 159 -32.31 -9.30 6.70
N ASN A 160 -31.35 -9.15 5.79
CA ASN A 160 -30.27 -8.18 5.91
C ASN A 160 -30.82 -6.75 5.98
N GLN A 161 -31.74 -6.37 5.10
CA GLN A 161 -32.35 -5.04 5.09
C GLN A 161 -33.05 -4.73 6.42
N ARG A 162 -33.84 -5.65 6.95
CA ARG A 162 -34.55 -5.48 8.23
C ARG A 162 -33.54 -5.22 9.36
N LYS A 163 -32.46 -6.01 9.47
CA LYS A 163 -31.47 -5.84 10.52
C LYS A 163 -30.68 -4.53 10.39
N LEU A 164 -30.32 -4.14 9.17
CA LEU A 164 -29.70 -2.83 8.88
C LEU A 164 -30.62 -1.68 9.30
N ASP A 165 -31.92 -1.78 9.01
CA ASP A 165 -32.93 -0.80 9.40
C ASP A 165 -33.07 -0.71 10.92
N GLU A 166 -33.11 -1.83 11.62
CA GLU A 166 -33.17 -1.90 13.08
C GLU A 166 -31.94 -1.24 13.72
N GLU A 167 -30.73 -1.57 13.22
CA GLU A 167 -29.47 -0.98 13.67
C GLU A 167 -29.43 0.53 13.46
N SER A 168 -29.86 1.01 12.28
CA SER A 168 -29.86 2.45 11.94
C SER A 168 -30.83 3.24 12.80
N LYS A 169 -32.03 2.70 13.09
CA LYS A 169 -33.08 3.31 13.89
C LYS A 169 -32.84 3.26 15.39
N SER A 170 -31.95 2.37 15.85
CA SER A 170 -31.63 2.24 17.26
C SER A 170 -30.99 3.51 17.81
N LYS A 171 -31.55 4.00 18.93
CA LYS A 171 -31.00 5.10 19.71
C LYS A 171 -29.86 4.65 20.63
N VAL A 172 -29.78 3.35 20.90
CA VAL A 172 -28.68 2.76 21.68
C VAL A 172 -27.46 2.58 20.77
N LYS A 173 -26.38 3.25 21.12
CA LYS A 173 -25.11 3.19 20.35
C LYS A 173 -24.02 2.42 21.10
N ALA A 174 -24.37 1.70 22.15
CA ALA A 174 -23.45 0.80 22.88
C ALA A 174 -23.05 -0.38 22.00
N ARG A 175 -21.81 -0.80 22.14
CA ARG A 175 -21.27 -2.03 21.55
C ARG A 175 -20.96 -3.01 22.68
N ILE A 176 -21.24 -4.29 22.47
CA ILE A 176 -20.99 -5.37 23.44
C ILE A 176 -20.10 -6.39 22.72
N TYR A 177 -18.93 -6.65 23.29
CA TYR A 177 -18.00 -7.65 22.80
C TYR A 177 -17.69 -8.65 23.90
N THR A 178 -17.65 -9.92 23.54
CA THR A 178 -17.34 -11.03 24.46
C THR A 178 -16.09 -11.79 24.03
N THR A 179 -15.56 -11.45 22.87
CA THR A 179 -14.36 -12.04 22.27
C THR A 179 -13.50 -10.96 21.62
N LEU A 180 -12.24 -11.25 21.38
CA LEU A 180 -11.38 -10.58 20.46
C LEU A 180 -11.62 -11.23 19.08
N LEU A 181 -11.31 -10.67 17.96
CA LEU A 181 -10.85 -9.41 17.49
C LEU A 181 -12.09 -8.52 17.21
N PHE A 182 -12.19 -7.33 17.75
CA PHE A 182 -13.42 -6.52 17.63
C PHE A 182 -13.21 -5.22 16.85
N ARG A 183 -12.00 -4.93 16.41
CA ARG A 183 -11.65 -3.76 15.57
C ARG A 183 -10.40 -4.03 14.78
N HIS A 184 -10.23 -3.32 13.68
CA HIS A 184 -9.06 -3.39 12.81
C HIS A 184 -8.82 -2.05 12.10
N TRP A 185 -7.61 -1.52 12.14
CA TRP A 185 -7.22 -0.20 11.65
C TRP A 185 -8.05 0.93 12.26
N ASN A 186 -9.15 1.34 11.62
CA ASN A 186 -10.10 2.36 12.06
C ASN A 186 -11.55 1.85 12.06
N HIS A 187 -11.75 0.55 11.90
CA HIS A 187 -13.07 -0.09 11.82
C HIS A 187 -13.38 -0.92 13.05
N TRP A 188 -14.63 -0.86 13.49
CA TRP A 188 -15.18 -1.75 14.50
C TRP A 188 -15.86 -2.92 13.82
N GLN A 189 -15.55 -4.14 14.20
CA GLN A 189 -16.29 -5.30 13.77
C GLN A 189 -17.65 -5.34 14.46
N GLY A 190 -18.72 -5.33 13.66
CA GLY A 190 -20.10 -5.46 14.16
C GLY A 190 -20.57 -6.92 14.19
N ALA A 191 -21.89 -7.11 14.10
CA ALA A 191 -22.49 -8.43 13.99
C ALA A 191 -22.41 -9.04 12.58
N ARG A 192 -22.01 -8.25 11.58
CA ARG A 192 -21.84 -8.70 10.19
C ARG A 192 -20.50 -9.37 9.99
N ARG A 193 -20.45 -10.27 8.99
CA ARG A 193 -19.21 -10.92 8.53
C ARG A 193 -19.10 -10.73 7.02
N GLN A 194 -17.88 -10.61 6.55
CA GLN A 194 -17.59 -10.60 5.12
C GLN A 194 -17.65 -12.02 4.58
N HIS A 195 -18.58 -12.28 3.65
CA HIS A 195 -18.72 -13.59 3.02
C HIS A 195 -18.56 -13.48 1.51
N LEU A 196 -18.12 -14.59 0.90
CA LEU A 196 -18.18 -14.78 -0.55
C LEU A 196 -19.63 -15.08 -0.96
N MET A 197 -20.09 -14.30 -1.91
CA MET A 197 -21.39 -14.45 -2.56
C MET A 197 -21.18 -14.80 -4.03
N VAL A 198 -22.16 -15.44 -4.64
CA VAL A 198 -22.21 -15.67 -6.08
C VAL A 198 -23.57 -15.25 -6.62
N VAL A 199 -23.55 -14.66 -7.82
CA VAL A 199 -24.73 -14.29 -8.58
C VAL A 199 -24.54 -14.63 -10.05
N ASN A 200 -25.59 -14.95 -10.80
CA ASN A 200 -25.51 -15.01 -12.24
C ASN A 200 -25.16 -13.64 -12.84
N SER A 201 -24.50 -13.60 -13.97
CA SER A 201 -24.10 -12.35 -14.64
C SER A 201 -25.28 -11.47 -15.07
N ASP A 202 -26.51 -12.01 -15.09
CA ASP A 202 -27.75 -11.26 -15.29
C ASP A 202 -28.40 -10.75 -13.99
N GLY A 203 -27.79 -10.97 -12.82
CA GLY A 203 -28.28 -10.58 -11.50
C GLY A 203 -29.21 -11.58 -10.82
N SER A 204 -29.55 -12.70 -11.46
CA SER A 204 -30.39 -13.76 -10.87
C SER A 204 -29.58 -14.73 -9.99
N ASP A 205 -30.28 -15.52 -9.17
CA ASP A 205 -29.74 -16.63 -8.38
C ASP A 205 -28.59 -16.23 -7.42
N LEU A 206 -28.83 -15.21 -6.60
CA LEU A 206 -27.90 -14.80 -5.53
C LEU A 206 -27.80 -15.92 -4.46
N ARG A 207 -26.57 -16.34 -4.16
CA ARG A 207 -26.26 -17.35 -3.14
C ARG A 207 -25.05 -16.98 -2.31
N GLU A 208 -25.01 -17.47 -1.09
CA GLU A 208 -23.86 -17.42 -0.22
C GLU A 208 -22.98 -18.66 -0.41
N LEU A 209 -21.65 -18.46 -0.52
CA LEU A 209 -20.68 -19.55 -0.70
C LEU A 209 -20.00 -19.94 0.62
N THR A 210 -19.86 -19.02 1.54
CA THR A 210 -19.07 -19.22 2.78
C THR A 210 -19.90 -18.90 4.04
N PRO A 211 -21.00 -19.65 4.28
CA PRO A 211 -21.82 -19.43 5.47
C PRO A 211 -21.03 -19.77 6.74
N GLY A 212 -21.26 -19.03 7.82
CA GLY A 212 -20.63 -19.28 9.10
C GLY A 212 -20.20 -18.03 9.84
N PRO A 213 -19.43 -18.18 10.92
CA PRO A 213 -19.04 -17.07 11.79
C PRO A 213 -17.78 -16.34 11.31
N ASN A 214 -17.04 -16.87 10.33
CA ASN A 214 -15.74 -16.38 9.92
C ASN A 214 -15.87 -15.38 8.77
N ASP A 215 -15.01 -14.36 8.78
CA ASP A 215 -14.85 -13.47 7.61
C ASP A 215 -14.05 -14.16 6.50
N VAL A 216 -14.50 -13.99 5.26
CA VAL A 216 -13.84 -14.52 4.05
C VAL A 216 -13.75 -13.41 3.01
N PRO A 217 -12.55 -12.97 2.62
CA PRO A 217 -11.25 -13.20 3.28
C PRO A 217 -11.20 -12.72 4.74
N PRO A 218 -10.15 -13.07 5.50
CA PRO A 218 -10.05 -12.71 6.91
C PRO A 218 -10.22 -11.22 7.18
N PHE A 219 -10.88 -10.84 8.29
CA PHE A 219 -11.08 -9.45 8.71
C PHE A 219 -9.76 -8.69 8.89
N SER A 220 -8.74 -9.37 9.41
CA SER A 220 -7.36 -8.89 9.47
C SER A 220 -6.48 -9.71 8.53
N LEU A 221 -5.48 -9.09 7.92
CA LEU A 221 -4.51 -9.73 7.02
C LEU A 221 -5.12 -10.37 5.75
N GLY A 222 -6.38 -10.07 5.43
CA GLY A 222 -7.05 -10.50 4.21
C GLY A 222 -7.23 -9.37 3.19
N GLY A 223 -7.42 -9.72 1.92
CA GLY A 223 -7.60 -8.78 0.82
C GLY A 223 -8.57 -9.25 -0.25
N GLN A 224 -8.96 -8.34 -1.14
CA GLN A 224 -9.91 -8.62 -2.23
C GLN A 224 -9.35 -9.57 -3.31
N ASP A 225 -8.07 -9.93 -3.27
CA ASP A 225 -7.43 -10.85 -4.20
C ASP A 225 -7.16 -12.23 -3.56
N ASP A 226 -7.75 -12.47 -2.38
CA ASP A 226 -7.62 -13.74 -1.65
C ASP A 226 -8.64 -14.80 -2.07
N TYR A 227 -9.15 -14.73 -3.30
CA TYR A 227 -9.99 -15.78 -3.89
C TYR A 227 -9.92 -15.77 -5.41
N ALA A 228 -10.11 -16.95 -5.99
CA ALA A 228 -10.08 -17.18 -7.44
C ALA A 228 -11.11 -18.24 -7.86
N ILE A 229 -11.64 -18.12 -9.09
CA ILE A 229 -12.54 -19.11 -9.68
C ILE A 229 -11.72 -20.07 -10.54
N SER A 230 -12.03 -21.38 -10.46
CA SER A 230 -11.38 -22.40 -11.28
C SER A 230 -11.63 -22.19 -12.78
N PRO A 231 -10.69 -22.58 -13.68
CA PRO A 231 -10.83 -22.38 -15.12
C PRO A 231 -12.07 -23.04 -15.74
N ASP A 232 -12.57 -24.11 -15.13
CA ASP A 232 -13.80 -24.80 -15.53
C ASP A 232 -15.07 -24.18 -14.96
N SER A 233 -14.93 -23.07 -14.18
CA SER A 233 -16.03 -22.34 -13.55
C SER A 233 -16.84 -23.15 -12.52
N ASN A 234 -16.27 -24.20 -11.93
CA ASN A 234 -16.99 -25.11 -11.04
C ASN A 234 -16.75 -24.88 -9.55
N GLU A 235 -15.62 -24.28 -9.17
CA GLU A 235 -15.28 -24.03 -7.77
C GLU A 235 -14.58 -22.68 -7.56
N VAL A 236 -14.54 -22.23 -6.30
CA VAL A 236 -13.85 -21.05 -5.84
C VAL A 236 -12.82 -21.46 -4.79
N ALA A 237 -11.56 -21.10 -4.99
CA ALA A 237 -10.53 -21.16 -3.95
C ALA A 237 -10.49 -19.81 -3.22
N PHE A 238 -10.29 -19.82 -1.90
CA PHE A 238 -10.25 -18.61 -1.08
C PHE A 238 -9.42 -18.80 0.17
N THR A 239 -8.99 -17.69 0.75
CA THR A 239 -8.26 -17.63 2.02
C THR A 239 -9.23 -17.40 3.18
N MET A 240 -9.07 -18.15 4.28
CA MET A 240 -9.84 -17.96 5.50
C MET A 240 -8.97 -18.26 6.73
N ASN A 241 -9.11 -17.44 7.79
CA ASN A 241 -8.59 -17.72 9.12
C ASN A 241 -9.71 -18.39 9.93
N ALA A 242 -9.59 -19.69 10.18
CA ALA A 242 -10.54 -20.48 10.96
C ALA A 242 -10.00 -20.85 12.35
N GLU A 243 -8.96 -20.17 12.81
CA GLU A 243 -8.41 -20.39 14.15
C GLU A 243 -9.43 -20.00 15.25
N PRO A 244 -9.43 -20.72 16.37
CA PRO A 244 -10.34 -20.43 17.48
C PRO A 244 -10.13 -19.02 18.08
N ASP A 245 -8.90 -18.50 18.03
CA ASP A 245 -8.54 -17.16 18.47
C ASP A 245 -7.82 -16.40 17.33
N PRO A 246 -8.57 -15.80 16.40
CA PRO A 246 -7.99 -15.06 15.26
C PRO A 246 -7.26 -13.78 15.69
N ALA A 247 -7.46 -13.30 16.91
CA ALA A 247 -6.82 -12.07 17.39
C ALA A 247 -5.32 -12.25 17.69
N THR A 248 -4.89 -13.47 17.96
CA THR A 248 -3.50 -13.81 18.29
C THR A 248 -2.83 -14.67 17.23
N SER A 249 -3.52 -14.95 16.13
CA SER A 249 -3.06 -15.83 15.05
C SER A 249 -2.92 -15.08 13.72
N THR A 250 -1.78 -15.29 13.05
CA THR A 250 -1.60 -14.90 11.64
C THR A 250 -1.95 -16.04 10.68
N ASN A 251 -2.35 -17.22 11.21
CA ASN A 251 -2.62 -18.39 10.41
C ASN A 251 -3.90 -18.20 9.58
N SER A 252 -3.75 -18.34 8.28
CA SER A 252 -4.84 -18.47 7.33
C SER A 252 -4.53 -19.62 6.38
N ASP A 253 -5.56 -20.27 5.87
CA ASP A 253 -5.42 -21.39 4.96
C ASP A 253 -6.21 -21.16 3.69
N VAL A 254 -5.85 -21.91 2.66
CA VAL A 254 -6.60 -21.97 1.41
C VAL A 254 -7.71 -23.03 1.54
N TYR A 255 -8.90 -22.63 1.19
CA TYR A 255 -10.11 -23.46 1.11
C TYR A 255 -10.67 -23.45 -0.29
N VAL A 256 -11.51 -24.43 -0.60
CA VAL A 256 -12.31 -24.45 -1.84
C VAL A 256 -13.77 -24.72 -1.53
N VAL A 257 -14.66 -24.20 -2.37
CA VAL A 257 -16.10 -24.44 -2.34
C VAL A 257 -16.65 -24.56 -3.76
N PRO A 258 -17.60 -25.46 -4.06
CA PRO A 258 -18.27 -25.48 -5.35
C PRO A 258 -18.94 -24.11 -5.63
N ILE A 259 -18.84 -23.60 -6.86
CA ILE A 259 -19.42 -22.27 -7.20
C ILE A 259 -20.95 -22.23 -7.09
N GLY A 260 -21.59 -23.38 -7.06
CA GLY A 260 -23.02 -23.51 -6.79
C GLY A 260 -23.37 -23.55 -5.29
N GLY A 261 -22.39 -23.41 -4.41
CA GLY A 261 -22.53 -23.68 -2.98
C GLY A 261 -22.34 -25.14 -2.60
N GLY A 262 -22.12 -25.43 -1.34
CA GLY A 262 -21.91 -26.78 -0.84
C GLY A 262 -20.87 -26.85 0.27
N GLU A 263 -20.20 -27.99 0.41
CA GLU A 263 -19.20 -28.19 1.45
C GLU A 263 -17.95 -27.37 1.20
N VAL A 264 -17.53 -26.61 2.22
CA VAL A 264 -16.24 -25.88 2.24
C VAL A 264 -15.15 -26.85 2.67
N LYS A 265 -14.11 -27.01 1.83
CA LYS A 265 -13.01 -27.93 2.07
C LYS A 265 -11.70 -27.18 2.29
N ARG A 266 -11.03 -27.42 3.41
CA ARG A 266 -9.66 -26.92 3.68
C ARG A 266 -8.66 -27.67 2.82
N ILE A 267 -7.77 -26.94 2.14
CA ILE A 267 -6.77 -27.49 1.21
C ILE A 267 -5.37 -27.43 1.79
N THR A 268 -5.04 -26.37 2.52
CA THR A 268 -3.74 -26.22 3.17
C THR A 268 -3.88 -26.31 4.69
N THR A 269 -2.79 -26.62 5.38
CA THR A 269 -2.77 -26.88 6.84
C THR A 269 -1.45 -26.46 7.46
N GLY A 270 -0.75 -25.49 6.87
CA GLY A 270 0.52 -24.96 7.37
C GLY A 270 0.36 -24.25 8.74
N PRO A 271 1.45 -24.03 9.48
CA PRO A 271 1.40 -23.27 10.75
C PRO A 271 1.41 -21.75 10.52
N GLY A 272 1.87 -21.28 9.36
CA GLY A 272 1.87 -19.88 8.94
C GLY A 272 0.78 -19.63 7.91
N ALA A 273 0.65 -18.37 7.47
CA ALA A 273 -0.38 -17.98 6.52
C ALA A 273 -0.16 -18.60 5.13
N ASP A 274 -1.21 -19.17 4.56
CA ASP A 274 -1.35 -19.56 3.15
C ASP A 274 -2.43 -18.67 2.53
N ALA A 275 -2.09 -17.88 1.49
CA ALA A 275 -2.94 -16.82 0.97
C ALA A 275 -2.84 -16.66 -0.56
N THR A 276 -3.75 -15.86 -1.13
CA THR A 276 -3.78 -15.51 -2.56
C THR A 276 -3.77 -16.71 -3.51
N PRO A 277 -4.75 -17.63 -3.40
CA PRO A 277 -4.83 -18.81 -4.27
C PRO A 277 -5.08 -18.41 -5.73
N LEU A 278 -4.38 -19.07 -6.67
CA LEU A 278 -4.47 -18.81 -8.09
C LEU A 278 -4.39 -20.11 -8.90
N TYR A 279 -5.46 -20.47 -9.60
CA TYR A 279 -5.47 -21.66 -10.45
C TYR A 279 -4.57 -21.49 -11.68
N SER A 280 -3.89 -22.57 -12.07
CA SER A 280 -3.27 -22.64 -13.40
C SER A 280 -4.36 -22.61 -14.48
N PRO A 281 -4.13 -22.01 -15.66
CA PRO A 281 -5.10 -21.97 -16.75
C PRO A 281 -5.64 -23.34 -17.19
N ASP A 282 -4.84 -24.41 -17.07
CA ASP A 282 -5.28 -25.80 -17.36
C ASP A 282 -5.99 -26.48 -16.19
N GLY A 283 -6.10 -25.79 -15.03
CA GLY A 283 -6.80 -26.26 -13.85
C GLY A 283 -6.11 -27.38 -13.07
N LYS A 284 -4.89 -27.79 -13.44
CA LYS A 284 -4.18 -28.89 -12.75
C LYS A 284 -3.51 -28.47 -11.46
N PHE A 285 -3.11 -27.22 -11.34
CA PHE A 285 -2.38 -26.70 -10.20
C PHE A 285 -3.12 -25.55 -9.55
N LEU A 286 -2.84 -25.35 -8.27
CA LEU A 286 -3.20 -24.17 -7.50
C LEU A 286 -1.92 -23.57 -6.93
N ALA A 287 -1.56 -22.36 -7.37
CA ALA A 287 -0.47 -21.60 -6.79
C ALA A 287 -0.99 -20.77 -5.60
N PHE A 288 -0.17 -20.55 -4.58
CA PHE A 288 -0.49 -19.69 -3.45
C PHE A 288 0.81 -19.19 -2.80
N ARG A 289 0.70 -18.13 -2.02
CA ARG A 289 1.80 -17.67 -1.19
C ARG A 289 1.71 -18.30 0.20
N SER A 290 2.87 -18.61 0.80
CA SER A 290 2.93 -19.31 2.08
C SER A 290 4.03 -18.77 2.98
N GLN A 291 3.71 -18.61 4.26
CA GLN A 291 4.64 -18.36 5.36
C GLN A 291 4.85 -19.64 6.16
N ALA A 292 5.98 -19.75 6.86
CA ALA A 292 6.33 -20.96 7.61
C ALA A 292 6.05 -20.86 9.12
N ARG A 293 5.98 -19.65 9.67
CA ARG A 293 5.99 -19.42 11.11
C ARG A 293 4.65 -18.88 11.59
N ALA A 294 4.08 -19.54 12.58
CA ALA A 294 2.87 -19.09 13.26
C ALA A 294 3.12 -17.77 14.01
N GLY A 295 2.17 -16.84 13.98
CA GLY A 295 2.18 -15.59 14.73
C GLY A 295 3.18 -14.53 14.23
N TYR A 296 3.88 -14.77 13.14
CA TYR A 296 4.83 -13.83 12.57
C TYR A 296 4.38 -13.35 11.19
N GLU A 297 3.67 -12.22 11.14
CA GLU A 297 3.15 -11.68 9.87
C GLU A 297 4.24 -11.23 8.88
N SER A 298 5.44 -10.92 9.38
CA SER A 298 6.60 -10.54 8.56
C SER A 298 7.53 -11.70 8.24
N ASP A 299 7.04 -12.94 8.34
CA ASP A 299 7.74 -14.09 7.81
C ASP A 299 7.80 -14.05 6.29
N ARG A 300 8.83 -14.67 5.71
CA ARG A 300 9.07 -14.65 4.27
C ARG A 300 7.93 -15.34 3.51
N TRP A 301 7.33 -14.63 2.58
CA TRP A 301 6.38 -15.18 1.62
C TRP A 301 7.09 -16.01 0.57
N ARG A 302 6.71 -17.27 0.43
CA ARG A 302 7.18 -18.21 -0.59
C ARG A 302 6.08 -18.51 -1.58
N LEU A 303 6.45 -18.81 -2.82
CA LEU A 303 5.55 -19.33 -3.85
C LEU A 303 5.43 -20.85 -3.71
N MET A 304 4.22 -21.30 -3.45
CA MET A 304 3.86 -22.71 -3.39
C MET A 304 3.03 -23.10 -4.63
N GLU A 305 3.15 -24.35 -5.04
CA GLU A 305 2.33 -24.99 -6.06
C GLU A 305 1.73 -26.28 -5.50
N LEU A 306 0.41 -26.39 -5.54
CA LEU A 306 -0.33 -27.59 -5.20
C LEU A 306 -0.79 -28.33 -6.47
N ASP A 307 -0.36 -29.56 -6.64
CA ASP A 307 -0.89 -30.49 -7.64
C ASP A 307 -2.28 -30.97 -7.18
N ARG A 308 -3.34 -30.56 -7.88
CA ARG A 308 -4.72 -30.84 -7.49
C ARG A 308 -5.11 -32.32 -7.65
N GLY A 309 -4.41 -33.05 -8.53
CA GLY A 309 -4.63 -34.48 -8.73
C GLY A 309 -4.08 -35.33 -7.59
N THR A 310 -2.93 -34.95 -7.04
CA THR A 310 -2.24 -35.70 -5.99
C THR A 310 -2.42 -35.11 -4.61
N GLY A 311 -2.81 -33.83 -4.50
CA GLY A 311 -2.89 -33.08 -3.25
C GLY A 311 -1.51 -32.68 -2.68
N ARG A 312 -0.43 -32.83 -3.43
CA ARG A 312 0.92 -32.49 -2.98
C ARG A 312 1.25 -31.03 -3.23
N ALA A 313 1.64 -30.30 -2.18
CA ALA A 313 2.19 -28.96 -2.28
C ALA A 313 3.72 -28.99 -2.35
N THR A 314 4.31 -28.10 -3.17
CA THR A 314 5.76 -27.96 -3.35
C THR A 314 6.13 -26.48 -3.31
N SER A 315 7.20 -26.13 -2.55
CA SER A 315 7.77 -24.78 -2.56
C SER A 315 8.59 -24.58 -3.82
N LEU A 316 8.24 -23.60 -4.64
CA LEU A 316 8.99 -23.25 -5.85
C LEU A 316 10.13 -22.27 -5.56
N THR A 317 10.05 -21.47 -4.47
CA THR A 317 11.00 -20.41 -4.15
C THR A 317 11.68 -20.57 -2.80
N GLU A 318 11.88 -21.80 -2.33
CA GLU A 318 12.50 -22.09 -1.03
C GLU A 318 13.87 -21.42 -0.85
N ASN A 319 14.68 -21.39 -1.90
CA ASN A 319 16.02 -20.83 -1.89
C ASN A 319 16.07 -19.31 -2.19
N LEU A 320 14.94 -18.65 -2.38
CA LEU A 320 14.88 -17.22 -2.62
C LEU A 320 14.76 -16.48 -1.29
N ASP A 321 15.83 -15.81 -0.84
CA ASP A 321 15.81 -14.99 0.37
C ASP A 321 15.23 -13.60 0.11
N ARG A 322 14.03 -13.58 -0.48
CA ARG A 322 13.18 -12.40 -0.72
C ARG A 322 11.72 -12.81 -0.63
N TRP A 323 10.86 -11.82 -0.38
CA TRP A 323 9.42 -12.05 -0.38
C TRP A 323 8.88 -12.14 -1.80
N VAL A 324 8.05 -13.13 -2.03
CA VAL A 324 7.22 -13.23 -3.23
C VAL A 324 6.01 -12.32 -3.05
N GLY A 325 5.84 -11.38 -3.96
CA GLY A 325 4.67 -10.50 -4.03
C GLY A 325 3.53 -11.10 -4.86
N SER A 326 2.97 -10.31 -5.79
CA SER A 326 1.90 -10.78 -6.70
C SER A 326 2.39 -11.86 -7.64
N VAL A 327 1.49 -12.80 -7.97
CA VAL A 327 1.78 -13.99 -8.78
C VAL A 327 0.82 -14.04 -9.97
N THR A 328 1.31 -14.42 -11.13
CA THR A 328 0.49 -14.72 -12.32
C THR A 328 1.02 -15.91 -13.11
N TRP A 329 0.13 -16.71 -13.67
CA TRP A 329 0.47 -17.83 -14.56
C TRP A 329 0.74 -17.35 -15.98
N SER A 330 1.64 -18.05 -16.69
CA SER A 330 1.63 -17.98 -18.16
C SER A 330 0.35 -18.67 -18.70
N PRO A 331 -0.20 -18.21 -19.83
CA PRO A 331 -1.42 -18.80 -20.40
C PRO A 331 -1.30 -20.29 -20.74
N ASP A 332 -0.09 -20.79 -20.97
CA ASP A 332 0.22 -22.20 -21.26
C ASP A 332 0.40 -23.06 -20.01
N SER A 333 0.22 -22.50 -18.80
CA SER A 333 0.36 -23.18 -17.50
C SER A 333 1.77 -23.73 -17.21
N THR A 334 2.80 -23.33 -17.99
CA THR A 334 4.15 -23.87 -17.83
C THR A 334 5.05 -23.04 -16.93
N ARG A 335 4.68 -21.79 -16.67
CA ARG A 335 5.50 -20.82 -15.92
C ARG A 335 4.65 -20.00 -14.97
N LEU A 336 5.29 -19.59 -13.87
CA LEU A 336 4.76 -18.58 -12.96
C LEU A 336 5.65 -17.36 -13.00
N PHE A 337 5.02 -16.19 -13.02
CA PHE A 337 5.66 -14.91 -12.91
C PHE A 337 5.28 -14.30 -11.56
N PHE A 338 6.22 -13.69 -10.89
CA PHE A 338 5.97 -13.11 -9.57
C PHE A 338 6.85 -11.89 -9.33
N THR A 339 6.30 -10.95 -8.56
CA THR A 339 7.03 -9.77 -8.15
C THR A 339 7.95 -10.08 -6.96
N VAL A 340 9.11 -9.42 -6.91
CA VAL A 340 10.09 -9.59 -5.84
C VAL A 340 10.62 -8.23 -5.43
N GLU A 341 10.46 -7.90 -4.16
CA GLU A 341 11.09 -6.73 -3.56
C GLU A 341 12.58 -7.01 -3.30
N ASP A 342 13.45 -6.13 -3.81
CA ASP A 342 14.88 -6.14 -3.55
C ASP A 342 15.40 -4.71 -3.39
N ARG A 343 15.86 -4.37 -2.19
CA ARG A 343 16.46 -3.08 -1.83
C ARG A 343 15.63 -1.86 -2.28
N GLY A 344 14.34 -1.87 -1.90
CA GLY A 344 13.41 -0.79 -2.17
C GLY A 344 12.97 -0.67 -3.64
N ARG A 345 13.13 -1.73 -4.42
CA ARG A 345 12.61 -1.87 -5.79
C ARG A 345 11.88 -3.17 -5.93
N THR A 346 10.90 -3.21 -6.83
CA THR A 346 10.17 -4.45 -7.10
C THR A 346 10.29 -4.81 -8.56
N GLY A 347 10.98 -5.92 -8.84
CA GLY A 347 11.16 -6.47 -10.17
C GLY A 347 10.24 -7.66 -10.43
N LEU A 348 10.20 -8.13 -11.69
CA LEU A 348 9.48 -9.31 -12.12
C LEU A 348 10.45 -10.48 -12.32
N GLN A 349 10.18 -11.59 -11.64
CA GLN A 349 10.86 -12.87 -11.86
C GLN A 349 9.93 -13.91 -12.48
N MET A 350 10.49 -14.95 -13.06
CA MET A 350 9.78 -16.09 -13.61
C MET A 350 10.43 -17.40 -13.15
N ILE A 351 9.61 -18.40 -12.87
CA ILE A 351 10.03 -19.78 -12.57
C ILE A 351 9.18 -20.76 -13.39
N GLN A 352 9.77 -21.92 -13.74
CA GLN A 352 9.01 -23.00 -14.35
C GLN A 352 8.06 -23.65 -13.32
N ALA A 353 6.86 -24.01 -13.72
CA ALA A 353 5.94 -24.78 -12.88
C ALA A 353 6.56 -26.13 -12.43
N SER A 354 7.41 -26.73 -13.25
CA SER A 354 8.15 -27.93 -12.88
C SER A 354 9.28 -27.71 -11.85
N GLY A 355 9.43 -26.46 -11.35
CA GLY A 355 10.48 -26.09 -10.43
C GLY A 355 11.77 -25.66 -11.12
N GLY A 356 12.83 -25.44 -10.32
CA GLY A 356 14.13 -24.96 -10.77
C GLY A 356 14.48 -23.59 -10.22
N GLY A 357 15.46 -22.90 -10.83
CA GLY A 357 15.85 -21.55 -10.44
C GLY A 357 14.95 -20.49 -11.10
N SER A 358 14.63 -19.43 -10.34
CA SER A 358 13.96 -18.26 -10.92
C SER A 358 14.94 -17.42 -11.75
N ARG A 359 14.40 -16.63 -12.67
CA ARG A 359 15.18 -15.67 -13.47
C ARG A 359 14.47 -14.32 -13.55
N ASN A 360 15.23 -13.25 -13.58
CA ASN A 360 14.71 -11.90 -13.79
C ASN A 360 14.14 -11.74 -15.21
N ILE A 361 12.93 -11.20 -15.31
CA ILE A 361 12.26 -10.80 -16.55
C ILE A 361 12.36 -9.29 -16.72
N ILE A 362 12.02 -8.54 -15.66
CA ILE A 362 12.24 -7.11 -15.57
C ILE A 362 13.01 -6.86 -14.27
N ALA A 363 14.28 -6.44 -14.40
CA ALA A 363 15.09 -5.97 -13.29
C ALA A 363 14.93 -4.45 -13.24
N GLY A 364 14.13 -3.96 -12.29
CA GLY A 364 13.70 -2.57 -12.31
C GLY A 364 14.61 -1.59 -11.59
N ALA A 365 14.63 -0.35 -12.07
CA ALA A 365 14.97 0.83 -11.28
C ALA A 365 13.71 1.46 -10.64
N SER A 366 12.60 0.74 -10.58
CA SER A 366 11.25 1.16 -10.20
C SER A 366 10.54 0.05 -9.42
N THR A 367 9.29 0.25 -9.10
CA THR A 367 8.41 -0.78 -8.54
C THR A 367 7.32 -1.10 -9.56
N LEU A 368 7.17 -2.38 -9.90
CA LEU A 368 6.14 -2.87 -10.80
C LEU A 368 5.19 -3.84 -10.09
N ASP A 369 3.95 -3.89 -10.59
CA ASP A 369 2.90 -4.80 -10.13
C ASP A 369 1.84 -5.06 -11.22
N ASP A 370 0.72 -5.73 -10.89
CA ASP A 370 -0.44 -5.96 -11.75
C ASP A 370 -0.11 -6.67 -13.08
N VAL A 371 0.86 -7.58 -13.07
CA VAL A 371 1.32 -8.25 -14.30
C VAL A 371 0.26 -9.18 -14.88
N GLN A 372 -0.12 -8.97 -16.14
CA GLN A 372 -1.07 -9.80 -16.87
C GLN A 372 -0.57 -10.09 -18.28
N PHE A 373 -0.98 -11.24 -18.83
CA PHE A 373 -0.58 -11.68 -20.17
C PHE A 373 -1.78 -11.73 -21.13
N SER A 374 -1.52 -11.39 -22.40
CA SER A 374 -2.45 -11.72 -23.50
C SER A 374 -2.63 -13.23 -23.61
N ALA A 375 -3.77 -13.68 -24.14
CA ALA A 375 -4.08 -15.12 -24.27
C ALA A 375 -3.03 -15.91 -25.07
N ASP A 376 -2.35 -15.27 -26.04
CA ASP A 376 -1.25 -15.87 -26.80
C ASP A 376 0.10 -15.88 -26.06
N GLY A 377 0.16 -15.31 -24.85
CA GLY A 377 1.33 -15.25 -24.00
C GLY A 377 2.47 -14.37 -24.53
N ARG A 378 2.27 -13.54 -25.54
CA ARG A 378 3.33 -12.73 -26.17
C ARG A 378 3.45 -11.33 -25.59
N THR A 379 2.33 -10.74 -25.22
CA THR A 379 2.25 -9.40 -24.64
C THR A 379 1.96 -9.51 -23.16
N MET A 380 2.61 -8.69 -22.37
CA MET A 380 2.24 -8.44 -20.97
C MET A 380 1.95 -6.97 -20.76
N ILE A 381 1.03 -6.68 -19.85
CA ILE A 381 0.85 -5.38 -19.24
C ILE A 381 1.27 -5.44 -17.79
N TYR A 382 1.63 -4.28 -17.22
CA TYR A 382 1.92 -4.12 -15.80
C TYR A 382 1.78 -2.66 -15.40
N SER A 383 1.58 -2.41 -14.12
CA SER A 383 1.72 -1.08 -13.52
C SER A 383 3.16 -0.83 -13.11
N GLU A 384 3.65 0.41 -13.24
CA GLU A 384 4.98 0.80 -12.80
C GLU A 384 4.93 2.17 -12.12
N VAL A 385 5.71 2.31 -11.06
CA VAL A 385 5.81 3.52 -10.24
C VAL A 385 7.25 3.72 -9.80
N SER A 386 7.66 4.99 -9.61
CA SER A 386 8.98 5.33 -9.05
C SER A 386 8.89 6.48 -8.04
N GLY A 387 9.96 6.78 -7.35
CA GLY A 387 10.03 7.91 -6.43
C GLY A 387 9.89 9.30 -7.07
N SER A 388 9.90 9.37 -8.40
CA SER A 388 9.71 10.61 -9.17
C SER A 388 8.54 10.55 -10.16
N HIS A 389 7.82 9.44 -10.23
CA HIS A 389 6.71 9.26 -11.16
C HIS A 389 5.59 8.42 -10.54
N PRO A 390 4.33 8.91 -10.46
CA PRO A 390 3.19 8.11 -10.02
C PRO A 390 2.89 6.97 -10.98
N THR A 391 2.01 6.05 -10.57
CA THR A 391 1.65 4.85 -11.33
C THR A 391 1.17 5.18 -12.75
N GLU A 392 1.79 4.50 -13.73
CA GLU A 392 1.34 4.41 -15.11
C GLU A 392 1.27 2.94 -15.54
N ILE A 393 0.50 2.66 -16.60
CA ILE A 393 0.34 1.32 -17.16
C ILE A 393 1.31 1.17 -18.32
N TYR A 394 2.02 0.06 -18.34
CA TYR A 394 3.01 -0.28 -19.37
C TYR A 394 2.66 -1.55 -20.12
N ARG A 395 3.17 -1.66 -21.32
CA ARG A 395 3.15 -2.87 -22.15
C ARG A 395 4.58 -3.30 -22.46
N ALA A 396 4.84 -4.60 -22.37
CA ALA A 396 6.10 -5.20 -22.82
C ALA A 396 5.86 -6.57 -23.48
N THR A 397 6.92 -7.18 -23.97
CA THR A 397 6.89 -8.59 -24.38
C THR A 397 6.98 -9.49 -23.15
N SER A 398 6.42 -10.68 -23.20
CA SER A 398 6.49 -11.66 -22.10
C SER A 398 7.90 -12.16 -21.79
N SER A 399 8.85 -11.91 -22.67
CA SER A 399 10.28 -12.20 -22.46
C SER A 399 11.01 -11.11 -21.69
N GLY A 400 10.35 -10.00 -21.38
CA GLY A 400 10.94 -8.81 -20.75
C GLY A 400 11.39 -7.76 -21.77
N GLY A 401 12.20 -6.82 -21.29
CA GLY A 401 12.71 -5.67 -22.04
C GLY A 401 12.09 -4.37 -21.56
N ALA A 402 12.44 -3.26 -22.21
CA ALA A 402 11.89 -1.95 -21.89
C ALA A 402 10.39 -1.89 -22.19
N GLY A 403 9.61 -1.51 -21.19
CA GLY A 403 8.18 -1.27 -21.35
C GLY A 403 7.88 0.01 -22.11
N VAL A 404 6.72 0.03 -22.76
CA VAL A 404 6.16 1.22 -23.39
C VAL A 404 4.96 1.66 -22.57
N ALA A 405 4.98 2.90 -22.07
CA ALA A 405 3.86 3.48 -21.32
C ALA A 405 2.62 3.56 -22.22
N LEU A 406 1.49 3.11 -21.69
CA LEU A 406 0.17 3.19 -22.31
C LEU A 406 -0.62 4.39 -21.79
N THR A 407 -0.30 4.85 -20.59
CA THR A 407 -0.99 5.98 -19.94
C THR A 407 0.00 7.12 -19.65
N HIS A 408 -0.52 8.35 -19.67
CA HIS A 408 0.24 9.60 -19.53
C HIS A 408 -0.63 10.67 -18.85
N LEU A 409 -1.44 10.24 -17.84
CA LEU A 409 -2.46 11.11 -17.26
C LEU A 409 -1.88 12.30 -16.49
N ASN A 410 -0.64 12.16 -16.02
CA ASN A 410 0.02 13.14 -15.15
C ASN A 410 1.11 13.97 -15.85
N ASP A 411 1.47 13.68 -17.10
CA ASP A 411 2.60 14.30 -17.81
C ASP A 411 2.53 15.82 -17.84
N ALA A 412 1.35 16.39 -18.04
CA ALA A 412 1.17 17.86 -18.08
C ALA A 412 1.53 18.54 -16.75
N ILE A 413 1.26 17.88 -15.60
CA ILE A 413 1.60 18.39 -14.27
C ILE A 413 3.08 18.14 -13.99
N LEU A 414 3.56 16.91 -14.24
CA LEU A 414 4.92 16.50 -13.94
C LEU A 414 5.96 17.22 -14.77
N SER A 415 5.67 17.53 -16.04
CA SER A 415 6.57 18.29 -16.91
C SER A 415 6.88 19.70 -16.38
N ASN A 416 5.94 20.29 -15.64
CA ASN A 416 6.09 21.61 -15.00
C ASN A 416 6.64 21.53 -13.57
N SER A 417 6.81 20.32 -13.00
CA SER A 417 7.25 20.09 -11.64
C SER A 417 8.74 19.77 -11.58
N ALA A 418 9.43 20.38 -10.63
CA ALA A 418 10.85 20.12 -10.38
C ALA A 418 10.99 18.89 -9.45
N LEU A 419 10.87 17.71 -10.04
CA LEU A 419 11.11 16.43 -9.36
C LEU A 419 12.57 16.02 -9.54
N THR A 420 13.14 15.37 -8.52
CA THR A 420 14.50 14.83 -8.53
C THR A 420 14.48 13.32 -8.33
N PRO A 421 15.31 12.56 -9.07
CA PRO A 421 15.38 11.12 -8.87
C PRO A 421 15.89 10.79 -7.48
N LEU A 422 15.55 9.59 -6.99
CA LEU A 422 16.14 9.03 -5.79
C LEU A 422 17.58 8.63 -6.06
N GLU A 423 18.49 9.05 -5.17
CA GLU A 423 19.89 8.60 -5.16
C GLU A 423 20.09 7.61 -4.02
N GLU A 424 20.94 6.59 -4.23
CA GLU A 424 21.27 5.63 -3.19
C GLU A 424 22.47 6.09 -2.35
N MET A 425 22.42 5.80 -1.07
CA MET A 425 23.52 6.00 -0.14
C MET A 425 23.62 4.77 0.77
N TRP A 426 24.86 4.42 1.13
CA TRP A 426 25.15 3.32 2.06
C TRP A 426 25.99 3.83 3.21
N ALA A 427 25.64 3.43 4.43
CA ALA A 427 26.41 3.69 5.64
C ALA A 427 26.78 2.35 6.32
N ASP A 428 27.88 2.34 7.04
CA ASP A 428 28.28 1.20 7.87
C ASP A 428 27.84 1.45 9.31
N SER A 429 26.98 0.57 9.85
CA SER A 429 26.59 0.58 11.26
C SER A 429 27.76 0.22 12.17
N SER A 430 27.58 0.33 13.48
CA SER A 430 28.59 0.04 14.51
C SER A 430 29.19 -1.37 14.37
N ASP A 431 28.39 -2.36 13.97
CA ASP A 431 28.75 -3.76 13.76
C ASP A 431 29.14 -4.09 12.30
N LYS A 432 29.33 -3.08 11.44
CA LYS A 432 29.65 -3.19 10.00
C LYS A 432 28.49 -3.68 9.13
N THR A 433 27.29 -3.75 9.66
CA THR A 433 26.10 -3.97 8.83
C THR A 433 25.92 -2.79 7.87
N ARG A 434 25.70 -3.09 6.59
CA ARG A 434 25.50 -2.07 5.55
C ARG A 434 24.02 -1.60 5.60
N VAL A 435 23.83 -0.32 5.83
CA VAL A 435 22.51 0.34 5.88
C VAL A 435 22.29 1.12 4.60
N HIS A 436 21.26 0.76 3.86
CA HIS A 436 20.84 1.44 2.64
C HIS A 436 19.96 2.64 2.97
N SER A 437 20.06 3.70 2.18
CA SER A 437 19.19 4.87 2.27
C SER A 437 18.93 5.43 0.88
N PHE A 438 17.74 5.97 0.67
CA PHE A 438 17.46 6.83 -0.47
C PHE A 438 17.62 8.30 -0.07
N VAL A 439 18.11 9.11 -1.02
CA VAL A 439 18.32 10.54 -0.84
C VAL A 439 17.63 11.30 -1.96
N VAL A 440 16.82 12.30 -1.61
CA VAL A 440 16.19 13.21 -2.57
C VAL A 440 16.76 14.61 -2.35
N LYS A 441 17.44 15.14 -3.36
CA LYS A 441 18.03 16.47 -3.35
C LYS A 441 16.96 17.53 -3.68
N PRO A 442 17.04 18.73 -3.08
CA PRO A 442 16.11 19.81 -3.42
C PRO A 442 16.29 20.25 -4.90
N PRO A 443 15.24 20.80 -5.51
CA PRO A 443 15.33 21.38 -6.87
C PRO A 443 16.45 22.40 -6.97
N ASN A 444 17.12 22.47 -8.13
CA ASN A 444 18.25 23.36 -8.37
C ASN A 444 19.40 23.17 -7.37
N PHE A 445 19.62 21.92 -6.97
CA PHE A 445 20.71 21.55 -6.07
C PHE A 445 22.07 22.05 -6.55
N SER A 446 22.87 22.59 -5.61
CA SER A 446 24.26 22.99 -5.85
C SER A 446 25.15 22.35 -4.77
N PRO A 447 26.23 21.64 -5.15
CA PRO A 447 27.12 20.98 -4.17
C PRO A 447 27.92 21.97 -3.31
N THR A 448 27.91 23.26 -3.65
CA THR A 448 28.59 24.32 -2.90
C THR A 448 27.72 25.01 -1.85
N LYS A 449 26.41 24.71 -1.82
CA LYS A 449 25.45 25.23 -0.83
C LYS A 449 25.19 24.18 0.26
N LYS A 450 24.91 24.65 1.47
CA LYS A 450 24.47 23.79 2.57
C LYS A 450 22.95 23.81 2.68
N TYR A 451 22.37 22.61 2.80
CA TYR A 451 20.92 22.40 2.88
C TYR A 451 20.51 21.87 4.24
N PRO A 452 19.35 22.28 4.79
CA PRO A 452 18.75 21.60 5.94
C PRO A 452 18.44 20.16 5.55
N VAL A 453 18.56 19.25 6.51
CA VAL A 453 18.34 17.82 6.29
C VAL A 453 17.08 17.36 6.99
N LEU A 454 16.26 16.59 6.31
CA LEU A 454 15.10 15.90 6.87
C LEU A 454 15.28 14.39 6.73
N PHE A 455 15.35 13.70 7.86
CA PHE A 455 15.33 12.24 7.89
C PHE A 455 13.88 11.76 8.00
N LEU A 456 13.43 10.92 7.07
CA LEU A 456 12.14 10.26 7.12
C LEU A 456 12.34 8.80 7.52
N ILE A 457 11.77 8.41 8.65
CA ILE A 457 11.88 7.05 9.19
C ILE A 457 10.57 6.31 8.89
N HIS A 458 10.67 5.17 8.20
CA HIS A 458 9.49 4.40 7.83
C HIS A 458 8.85 3.67 9.01
N GLY A 459 7.57 3.40 8.88
CA GLY A 459 6.81 2.53 9.78
C GLY A 459 6.99 1.04 9.48
N GLY A 460 6.27 0.23 10.17
CA GLY A 460 6.36 -1.22 10.18
C GLY A 460 6.55 -1.71 11.62
N PRO A 461 7.77 -2.12 12.06
CA PRO A 461 9.10 -1.85 11.50
C PRO A 461 9.45 -2.58 10.20
N GLN A 462 8.78 -3.69 9.92
CA GLN A 462 9.00 -4.48 8.71
C GLN A 462 8.30 -3.81 7.51
N GLY A 463 9.02 -2.93 6.86
CA GLY A 463 8.66 -2.17 5.66
C GLY A 463 9.94 -1.61 5.04
N SER A 464 9.83 -0.81 3.98
CA SER A 464 11.00 -0.16 3.39
C SER A 464 10.64 1.14 2.67
N TRP A 465 11.59 2.07 2.63
CA TRP A 465 11.59 3.11 1.61
C TRP A 465 12.12 2.55 0.30
N GLY A 466 11.54 3.01 -0.81
CA GLY A 466 11.93 2.51 -2.12
C GLY A 466 11.51 3.43 -3.26
N GLU A 467 11.72 2.96 -4.47
CA GLU A 467 11.22 3.55 -5.71
C GLU A 467 9.69 3.39 -5.79
N SER A 468 9.00 4.15 -4.96
CA SER A 468 7.56 4.17 -4.85
C SER A 468 7.03 5.60 -4.82
N TRP A 469 5.77 5.79 -5.24
CA TRP A 469 5.07 7.06 -5.13
C TRP A 469 4.02 6.96 -4.05
N THR A 470 4.10 7.83 -3.08
CA THR A 470 3.09 7.92 -2.03
C THR A 470 2.44 9.29 -2.00
N TYR A 471 1.15 9.35 -1.68
CA TYR A 471 0.41 10.59 -1.45
C TYR A 471 0.41 11.01 0.03
N ARG A 472 1.02 10.19 0.87
CA ARG A 472 1.41 10.47 2.25
C ARG A 472 2.94 10.58 2.26
N TRP A 473 3.61 11.12 3.16
CA TRP A 473 5.08 11.10 3.31
C TRP A 473 5.88 11.24 1.98
N ASN A 474 5.37 12.02 1.01
CA ASN A 474 6.02 12.14 -0.30
C ASN A 474 7.32 12.94 -0.22
N ALA A 475 8.45 12.28 -0.44
CA ALA A 475 9.79 12.87 -0.35
C ALA A 475 9.99 14.08 -1.28
N GLN A 476 9.33 14.10 -2.44
CA GLN A 476 9.42 15.21 -3.40
C GLN A 476 8.80 16.50 -2.87
N VAL A 477 7.75 16.42 -2.04
CA VAL A 477 7.14 17.60 -1.40
C VAL A 477 8.12 18.24 -0.42
N PHE A 478 8.82 17.46 0.37
CA PHE A 478 9.82 17.95 1.33
C PHE A 478 11.07 18.46 0.62
N ALA A 479 11.52 17.78 -0.43
CA ALA A 479 12.62 18.24 -1.27
C ALA A 479 12.25 19.56 -1.99
N GLY A 480 11.00 19.67 -2.50
CA GLY A 480 10.44 20.90 -3.07
C GLY A 480 10.44 22.08 -2.10
N ALA A 481 10.31 21.83 -0.79
CA ALA A 481 10.43 22.82 0.27
C ALA A 481 11.89 23.21 0.62
N GLY A 482 12.89 22.59 -0.04
CA GLY A 482 14.31 22.94 0.08
C GLY A 482 15.12 22.04 1.00
N TYR A 483 14.59 20.91 1.44
CA TYR A 483 15.31 19.96 2.28
C TYR A 483 16.09 18.94 1.45
N LEU A 484 17.26 18.54 1.95
CA LEU A 484 17.89 17.29 1.60
C LEU A 484 17.14 16.20 2.37
N VAL A 485 16.36 15.39 1.66
CA VAL A 485 15.53 14.34 2.28
C VAL A 485 16.30 13.03 2.29
N VAL A 486 16.39 12.38 3.44
CA VAL A 486 17.10 11.12 3.63
C VAL A 486 16.13 10.07 4.19
N MET A 487 16.06 8.92 3.53
CA MET A 487 15.12 7.85 3.82
C MET A 487 15.90 6.56 4.13
N PRO A 488 16.34 6.34 5.38
CA PRO A 488 17.10 5.15 5.76
C PRO A 488 16.21 3.90 5.82
N ASN A 489 16.80 2.76 5.45
CA ASN A 489 16.25 1.42 5.61
C ASN A 489 17.10 0.66 6.66
N PRO A 490 16.86 0.86 7.95
CA PRO A 490 17.58 0.17 9.02
C PRO A 490 17.19 -1.31 9.11
N ARG A 491 17.86 -2.09 9.97
CA ARG A 491 17.41 -3.45 10.34
C ARG A 491 15.95 -3.43 10.77
N GLY A 492 15.20 -4.43 10.33
CA GLY A 492 13.73 -4.47 10.29
C GLY A 492 13.20 -4.28 8.87
N SER A 493 13.92 -3.58 7.99
CA SER A 493 13.43 -3.30 6.63
C SER A 493 13.32 -4.56 5.77
N THR A 494 12.28 -4.60 4.92
CA THR A 494 12.05 -5.63 3.92
C THR A 494 12.95 -5.44 2.68
N GLY A 495 13.10 -6.48 1.87
CA GLY A 495 13.91 -6.42 0.65
C GLY A 495 15.43 -6.60 0.85
N TYR A 496 15.89 -6.86 2.09
CA TYR A 496 17.31 -7.08 2.42
C TYR A 496 17.61 -8.49 2.91
N GLY A 497 16.68 -9.41 2.80
CA GLY A 497 16.71 -10.78 3.29
C GLY A 497 15.99 -10.95 4.63
N GLN A 498 15.54 -12.19 4.89
CA GLN A 498 14.66 -12.46 6.04
C GLN A 498 15.37 -12.17 7.38
N ARG A 499 16.65 -12.45 7.49
CA ARG A 499 17.42 -12.14 8.71
C ARG A 499 17.45 -10.63 9.01
N TYR A 500 17.65 -9.79 7.98
CA TYR A 500 17.65 -8.33 8.15
C TYR A 500 16.29 -7.82 8.62
N THR A 501 15.21 -8.40 8.09
CA THR A 501 13.84 -8.09 8.45
C THR A 501 13.52 -8.49 9.90
N GLU A 502 13.94 -9.67 10.36
CA GLU A 502 13.61 -10.16 11.71
C GLU A 502 14.57 -9.69 12.81
N ASP A 503 15.73 -9.13 12.48
CA ASP A 503 16.71 -8.62 13.45
C ASP A 503 16.19 -7.49 14.36
N ILE A 504 15.01 -6.93 14.06
CA ILE A 504 14.32 -5.92 14.87
C ILE A 504 13.51 -6.52 16.00
N SER A 505 13.03 -7.78 15.87
CA SER A 505 12.14 -8.41 16.85
C SER A 505 12.84 -8.56 18.20
N GLY A 506 12.30 -7.93 19.23
CA GLY A 506 12.87 -7.84 20.57
C GLY A 506 13.96 -6.78 20.76
N ASP A 507 14.25 -5.97 19.72
CA ASP A 507 15.35 -4.98 19.73
C ASP A 507 14.95 -3.62 19.13
N TRP A 508 13.75 -3.16 19.40
CA TRP A 508 13.12 -2.02 18.71
C TRP A 508 13.91 -0.71 18.74
N GLY A 509 14.49 -0.36 19.88
CA GLY A 509 15.30 0.85 20.07
C GLY A 509 16.82 0.61 20.04
N GLY A 510 17.28 -0.61 19.72
CA GLY A 510 18.68 -1.01 19.72
C GLY A 510 19.37 -0.81 18.37
N ARG A 511 19.63 -1.90 17.67
CA ARG A 511 20.42 -1.88 16.41
C ARG A 511 19.80 -1.03 15.30
N ALA A 512 18.47 -0.96 15.20
CA ALA A 512 17.83 -0.08 14.23
C ALA A 512 18.11 1.40 14.50
N TYR A 513 18.14 1.82 15.77
CA TYR A 513 18.56 3.17 16.16
C TYR A 513 20.04 3.42 15.79
N GLU A 514 20.95 2.46 16.09
CA GLU A 514 22.37 2.56 15.71
C GLU A 514 22.54 2.69 14.19
N ASP A 515 21.79 1.93 13.41
CA ASP A 515 21.77 1.98 11.95
C ASP A 515 21.39 3.38 11.44
N ILE A 516 20.30 3.95 11.99
CA ILE A 516 19.85 5.29 11.62
C ILE A 516 20.89 6.34 12.01
N MET A 517 21.50 6.23 13.21
CA MET A 517 22.51 7.19 13.64
C MET A 517 23.79 7.11 12.81
N ALA A 518 24.17 5.93 12.31
CA ALA A 518 25.28 5.76 11.35
C ALA A 518 24.96 6.46 10.00
N VAL A 519 23.71 6.41 9.54
CA VAL A 519 23.27 7.18 8.37
C VAL A 519 23.34 8.67 8.66
N VAL A 520 22.88 9.13 9.86
CA VAL A 520 22.96 10.54 10.28
C VAL A 520 24.42 11.02 10.28
N ASP A 521 25.38 10.23 10.77
CA ASP A 521 26.80 10.56 10.75
C ASP A 521 27.33 10.70 9.33
N SER A 522 27.01 9.76 8.47
CA SER A 522 27.41 9.75 7.06
C SER A 522 26.87 10.98 6.30
N VAL A 523 25.61 11.34 6.55
CA VAL A 523 24.99 12.52 5.94
C VAL A 523 25.56 13.82 6.48
N ALA A 524 25.81 13.91 7.78
CA ALA A 524 26.41 15.10 8.42
C ALA A 524 27.82 15.41 7.89
N ALA A 525 28.55 14.40 7.40
CA ALA A 525 29.86 14.55 6.78
C ALA A 525 29.80 15.06 5.31
N LEU A 526 28.64 15.07 4.66
CA LEU A 526 28.51 15.55 3.28
C LEU A 526 28.71 17.07 3.21
N PRO A 527 29.49 17.56 2.23
CA PRO A 527 29.83 18.99 2.14
C PRO A 527 28.63 19.91 1.98
N TYR A 528 27.53 19.40 1.44
CA TYR A 528 26.30 20.11 1.17
C TYR A 528 25.19 19.89 2.24
N ALA A 529 25.39 19.00 3.20
CA ALA A 529 24.49 18.88 4.34
C ALA A 529 24.83 19.93 5.42
N ASP A 530 23.81 20.42 6.12
CA ASP A 530 24.00 21.31 7.26
C ASP A 530 23.67 20.58 8.56
N PRO A 531 24.67 20.07 9.30
CA PRO A 531 24.44 19.33 10.53
C PRO A 531 23.82 20.17 11.65
N ALA A 532 23.86 21.51 11.55
CA ALA A 532 23.20 22.40 12.50
C ALA A 532 21.70 22.57 12.22
N ARG A 533 21.19 22.04 11.09
CA ARG A 533 19.79 22.20 10.65
C ARG A 533 19.19 20.85 10.26
N MET A 534 19.30 19.85 11.12
CA MET A 534 18.72 18.53 10.92
C MET A 534 17.38 18.40 11.63
N ALA A 535 16.40 17.79 10.97
CA ALA A 535 15.13 17.34 11.55
C ALA A 535 14.92 15.86 11.24
N ALA A 536 14.16 15.16 12.08
CA ALA A 536 13.71 13.80 11.79
C ALA A 536 12.20 13.70 11.97
N ALA A 537 11.58 12.82 11.17
CA ALA A 537 10.15 12.58 11.21
C ALA A 537 9.86 11.11 10.88
N GLY A 538 8.78 10.59 11.45
CA GLY A 538 8.34 9.23 11.17
C GLY A 538 6.91 8.99 11.60
N GLY A 539 6.32 7.91 11.06
CA GLY A 539 4.98 7.47 11.42
C GLY A 539 4.96 6.03 11.91
N SER A 540 4.02 5.69 12.81
CA SER A 540 3.91 4.33 13.36
C SER A 540 5.20 3.92 14.08
N TYR A 541 5.85 2.82 13.68
CA TYR A 541 7.20 2.50 14.18
C TYR A 541 8.21 3.64 13.92
N GLY A 542 8.11 4.33 12.77
CA GLY A 542 8.96 5.51 12.52
C GLY A 542 8.69 6.63 13.51
N GLY A 543 7.44 6.81 13.94
CA GLY A 543 7.05 7.70 15.05
C GLY A 543 7.62 7.25 16.38
N TYR A 544 7.52 5.95 16.69
CA TYR A 544 8.20 5.35 17.85
C TYR A 544 9.70 5.67 17.85
N MET A 545 10.38 5.49 16.73
CA MET A 545 11.80 5.77 16.64
C MET A 545 12.13 7.25 16.88
N VAL A 546 11.28 8.16 16.41
CA VAL A 546 11.40 9.60 16.72
C VAL A 546 11.20 9.84 18.22
N ASP A 547 10.21 9.19 18.83
CA ASP A 547 9.95 9.28 20.29
C ASP A 547 11.10 8.68 21.09
N TRP A 548 11.71 7.60 20.60
CA TRP A 548 12.93 7.01 21.16
C TRP A 548 14.12 7.97 21.10
N MET A 549 14.31 8.63 19.96
CA MET A 549 15.37 9.62 19.75
C MET A 549 15.27 10.81 20.71
N LEU A 550 14.06 11.21 21.14
CA LEU A 550 13.87 12.27 22.15
C LEU A 550 14.66 12.03 23.43
N GLY A 551 14.77 10.76 23.85
CA GLY A 551 15.50 10.37 25.05
C GLY A 551 16.98 10.01 24.82
N HIS A 552 17.45 9.93 23.56
CA HIS A 552 18.75 9.32 23.25
C HIS A 552 19.69 10.18 22.40
N THR A 553 19.23 11.33 21.88
CA THR A 553 20.08 12.23 21.08
C THR A 553 19.56 13.67 21.11
N ASP A 554 20.48 14.65 21.03
CA ASP A 554 20.20 16.08 20.92
C ASP A 554 20.65 16.67 19.55
N ARG A 555 20.93 15.82 18.59
CA ARG A 555 21.47 16.21 17.27
C ARG A 555 20.47 16.91 16.37
N PHE A 556 19.17 16.74 16.62
CA PHE A 556 18.09 17.29 15.80
C PHE A 556 17.53 18.58 16.37
N LYS A 557 17.12 19.48 15.47
CA LYS A 557 16.49 20.76 15.84
C LYS A 557 14.99 20.68 15.98
N ALA A 558 14.37 19.71 15.33
CA ALA A 558 12.94 19.44 15.42
C ALA A 558 12.63 17.97 15.14
N PHE A 559 11.58 17.50 15.77
CA PHE A 559 10.97 16.21 15.48
C PHE A 559 9.52 16.35 15.03
N VAL A 560 9.07 15.43 14.20
CA VAL A 560 7.65 15.20 13.86
C VAL A 560 7.36 13.73 14.05
N THR A 561 6.51 13.41 15.03
CA THR A 561 6.03 12.06 15.28
C THR A 561 4.57 11.96 14.88
N HIS A 562 4.23 10.98 14.06
CA HIS A 562 2.88 10.69 13.60
C HIS A 562 2.50 9.28 14.02
N ASP A 563 1.44 9.17 14.83
CA ASP A 563 0.98 7.89 15.39
C ASP A 563 2.12 7.07 16.02
N GLY A 564 3.06 7.76 16.71
CA GLY A 564 4.21 7.14 17.35
C GLY A 564 3.82 6.39 18.63
N VAL A 565 4.54 5.30 18.92
CA VAL A 565 4.34 4.53 20.15
C VAL A 565 5.21 5.12 21.26
N PHE A 566 4.56 5.67 22.28
CA PHE A 566 5.24 6.28 23.41
C PHE A 566 5.45 5.32 24.60
N ASP A 567 4.42 4.52 24.93
CA ASP A 567 4.49 3.51 25.99
C ASP A 567 4.01 2.16 25.46
N LEU A 568 4.95 1.23 25.30
CA LEU A 568 4.67 -0.09 24.74
C LEU A 568 3.72 -0.92 25.60
N ARG A 569 3.67 -0.72 26.92
CA ARG A 569 2.79 -1.47 27.81
C ARG A 569 1.33 -1.06 27.64
N SER A 570 1.07 0.25 27.57
CA SER A 570 -0.29 0.73 27.33
C SER A 570 -0.73 0.45 25.88
N MET A 571 0.18 0.56 24.92
CA MET A 571 -0.10 0.23 23.51
C MET A 571 -0.47 -1.24 23.33
N ALA A 572 0.28 -2.18 23.91
CA ALA A 572 0.07 -3.62 23.74
C ALA A 572 -1.31 -4.09 24.19
N ALA A 573 -1.87 -3.48 25.25
CA ALA A 573 -3.20 -3.83 25.75
C ALA A 573 -4.35 -3.10 25.05
N SER A 574 -4.03 -2.14 24.16
CA SER A 574 -5.02 -1.30 23.49
C SER A 574 -4.91 -1.30 21.96
N THR A 575 -3.87 -1.89 21.37
CA THR A 575 -3.80 -2.13 19.93
C THR A 575 -4.78 -3.22 19.50
N GLU A 576 -5.20 -3.17 18.25
CA GLU A 576 -6.00 -4.24 17.63
C GLU A 576 -5.14 -5.43 17.13
N GLU A 577 -3.83 -5.27 17.06
CA GLU A 577 -2.86 -6.16 16.43
C GLU A 577 -2.07 -6.97 17.48
N LEU A 578 -2.73 -7.95 18.11
CA LEU A 578 -2.15 -8.65 19.25
C LEU A 578 -1.05 -9.64 18.88
N TRP A 579 -1.17 -10.36 17.75
CA TRP A 579 -0.12 -11.25 17.24
C TRP A 579 1.22 -10.52 17.07
N PHE A 580 1.18 -9.26 16.59
CA PHE A 580 2.35 -8.43 16.36
C PHE A 580 3.11 -8.15 17.66
N VAL A 581 2.43 -7.64 18.71
CA VAL A 581 3.08 -7.33 19.97
C VAL A 581 3.58 -8.59 20.68
N GLN A 582 2.85 -9.72 20.58
CA GLN A 582 3.29 -11.00 21.13
C GLN A 582 4.58 -11.49 20.49
N TRP A 583 4.70 -11.34 19.16
CA TRP A 583 5.92 -11.72 18.44
C TRP A 583 7.08 -10.78 18.76
N GLU A 584 6.86 -9.46 18.59
CA GLU A 584 7.91 -8.45 18.73
C GLU A 584 8.47 -8.36 20.16
N PHE A 585 7.65 -8.56 21.16
CA PHE A 585 8.06 -8.46 22.58
C PHE A 585 8.06 -9.82 23.31
N LYS A 586 7.94 -10.93 22.57
CA LYS A 586 8.01 -12.30 23.12
C LYS A 586 7.01 -12.57 24.22
N GLY A 587 5.77 -12.20 24.02
CA GLY A 587 4.66 -12.30 24.95
C GLY A 587 4.06 -10.93 25.27
N MET A 588 3.00 -10.93 26.07
CA MET A 588 2.31 -9.72 26.51
C MET A 588 3.07 -9.01 27.67
N PRO A 589 2.72 -7.77 28.03
CA PRO A 589 3.42 -7.04 29.10
C PRO A 589 3.47 -7.75 30.47
N TRP A 590 2.50 -8.59 30.76
CA TRP A 590 2.49 -9.41 31.99
C TRP A 590 3.35 -10.66 31.93
N ASP A 591 3.73 -11.11 30.71
CA ASP A 591 4.63 -12.25 30.49
C ASP A 591 6.10 -11.79 30.44
N ASN A 592 6.38 -10.61 29.85
CA ASN A 592 7.74 -10.10 29.63
C ASN A 592 7.85 -8.59 29.91
N PRO A 593 7.55 -8.10 31.15
CA PRO A 593 7.48 -6.69 31.48
C PRO A 593 8.79 -5.91 31.26
N GLU A 594 9.92 -6.60 31.37
CA GLU A 594 11.25 -5.96 31.25
C GLU A 594 11.51 -5.49 29.81
N LEU A 595 11.15 -6.30 28.80
CA LEU A 595 11.35 -5.95 27.41
C LEU A 595 10.50 -4.74 26.99
N TYR A 596 9.26 -4.69 27.49
CA TYR A 596 8.37 -3.54 27.29
C TYR A 596 8.92 -2.27 27.93
N SER A 597 9.40 -2.35 29.18
CA SER A 597 9.97 -1.20 29.88
C SER A 597 11.28 -0.72 29.23
N LYS A 598 12.12 -1.66 28.79
CA LYS A 598 13.40 -1.37 28.15
C LYS A 598 13.24 -0.49 26.92
N TRP A 599 12.23 -0.77 26.09
CA TRP A 599 12.06 -0.15 24.79
C TRP A 599 10.97 0.95 24.75
N SER A 600 10.33 1.28 25.89
CA SER A 600 9.33 2.36 25.92
C SER A 600 9.98 3.75 26.07
N PRO A 601 9.76 4.67 25.12
CA PRO A 601 10.22 6.07 25.23
C PRO A 601 9.77 6.77 26.53
N SER A 602 8.64 6.38 27.10
CA SER A 602 8.07 6.94 28.33
C SER A 602 9.00 6.87 29.55
N TYR A 603 9.95 5.97 29.58
CA TYR A 603 10.94 5.86 30.66
C TYR A 603 12.07 6.89 30.56
N PHE A 604 12.21 7.60 29.45
CA PHE A 604 13.28 8.54 29.17
C PHE A 604 12.82 10.01 29.11
N VAL A 605 11.61 10.30 29.55
CA VAL A 605 10.98 11.63 29.45
C VAL A 605 11.85 12.77 30.02
N LYS A 606 12.64 12.50 31.06
CA LYS A 606 13.53 13.50 31.67
C LYS A 606 14.64 14.01 30.75
N GLU A 607 14.95 13.24 29.71
CA GLU A 607 16.00 13.58 28.73
C GLU A 607 15.44 14.37 27.53
N PHE A 608 14.12 14.53 27.43
CA PHE A 608 13.48 15.18 26.30
C PHE A 608 13.81 16.67 26.23
N LYS A 609 14.30 17.14 25.08
CA LYS A 609 14.72 18.52 24.84
C LYS A 609 14.30 19.06 23.47
N THR A 610 14.23 18.19 22.45
CA THR A 610 14.02 18.60 21.07
C THR A 610 12.57 19.00 20.83
N PRO A 611 12.31 20.19 20.24
CA PRO A 611 10.97 20.61 19.84
C PRO A 611 10.24 19.59 19.00
N THR A 612 9.00 19.23 19.36
CA THR A 612 8.29 18.10 18.74
C THR A 612 6.86 18.45 18.34
N LEU A 613 6.51 18.16 17.08
CA LEU A 613 5.14 18.12 16.59
C LEU A 613 4.61 16.69 16.72
N VAL A 614 3.55 16.52 17.48
CA VAL A 614 2.83 15.24 17.64
C VAL A 614 1.58 15.27 16.77
N ILE A 615 1.42 14.31 15.90
CA ILE A 615 0.25 14.17 15.01
C ILE A 615 -0.42 12.82 15.28
N HIS A 616 -1.76 12.78 15.36
CA HIS A 616 -2.49 11.54 15.60
C HIS A 616 -3.91 11.58 15.04
N GLY A 617 -4.40 10.43 14.53
CA GLY A 617 -5.81 10.22 14.21
C GLY A 617 -6.57 9.66 15.41
N GLU A 618 -7.76 10.20 15.74
CA GLU A 618 -8.54 9.70 16.89
C GLU A 618 -9.15 8.33 16.65
N GLN A 619 -9.28 7.92 15.38
CA GLN A 619 -9.80 6.60 14.99
C GLN A 619 -8.67 5.59 14.71
N ASP A 620 -7.48 5.84 15.23
CA ASP A 620 -6.36 4.91 15.12
C ASP A 620 -6.50 3.81 16.20
N TYR A 621 -6.72 2.58 15.74
CA TYR A 621 -6.81 1.41 16.60
C TYR A 621 -5.56 0.52 16.52
N ARG A 622 -4.66 0.85 15.58
CA ARG A 622 -3.33 0.23 15.42
C ARG A 622 -2.36 0.75 16.46
N VAL A 623 -2.15 2.07 16.46
CA VAL A 623 -1.44 2.81 17.52
C VAL A 623 -2.46 3.77 18.15
N PRO A 624 -3.08 3.38 19.27
CA PRO A 624 -4.18 4.15 19.85
C PRO A 624 -3.80 5.59 20.20
N VAL A 625 -4.74 6.51 20.03
CA VAL A 625 -4.54 7.97 20.16
C VAL A 625 -3.97 8.41 21.52
N ASP A 626 -4.16 7.59 22.55
CA ASP A 626 -3.60 7.83 23.87
C ASP A 626 -2.06 7.88 23.87
N GLN A 627 -1.38 7.22 22.93
CA GLN A 627 0.06 7.27 22.76
C GLN A 627 0.52 8.70 22.44
N GLY A 628 -0.10 9.37 21.49
CA GLY A 628 0.18 10.76 21.15
C GLY A 628 -0.20 11.73 22.26
N ILE A 629 -1.33 11.49 22.93
CA ILE A 629 -1.76 12.32 24.08
C ILE A 629 -0.78 12.21 25.25
N GLN A 630 -0.32 11.01 25.59
CA GLN A 630 0.67 10.76 26.63
C GLN A 630 1.99 11.46 26.32
N LEU A 631 2.51 11.32 25.09
CA LEU A 631 3.73 11.97 24.64
C LEU A 631 3.62 13.51 24.73
N PHE A 632 2.55 14.08 24.17
CA PHE A 632 2.35 15.54 24.21
C PHE A 632 2.28 16.05 25.65
N THR A 633 1.57 15.36 26.53
CA THR A 633 1.49 15.70 27.95
C THR A 633 2.87 15.68 28.60
N ALA A 634 3.67 14.65 28.34
CA ALA A 634 5.03 14.54 28.86
C ALA A 634 5.92 15.71 28.38
N LEU A 635 5.89 16.03 27.09
CA LEU A 635 6.63 17.16 26.51
C LEU A 635 6.25 18.50 27.16
N GLN A 636 4.95 18.76 27.33
CA GLN A 636 4.46 19.99 27.95
C GLN A 636 4.90 20.11 29.45
N LEU A 637 4.81 19.01 30.20
CA LEU A 637 5.27 18.99 31.59
C LEU A 637 6.79 19.19 31.72
N GLN A 638 7.57 18.69 30.76
CA GLN A 638 9.02 18.94 30.66
C GLN A 638 9.35 20.32 30.08
N LYS A 639 8.34 21.13 29.70
CA LYS A 639 8.50 22.46 29.07
C LYS A 639 9.25 22.39 27.72
N VAL A 640 9.20 21.28 27.05
CA VAL A 640 9.71 21.13 25.70
C VAL A 640 8.72 21.79 24.72
N PRO A 641 9.18 22.67 23.82
CA PRO A 641 8.30 23.24 22.81
C PRO A 641 7.61 22.13 22.01
N SER A 642 6.29 22.10 22.05
CA SER A 642 5.53 21.03 21.37
C SER A 642 4.17 21.50 20.91
N LYS A 643 3.66 20.85 19.88
CA LYS A 643 2.32 21.04 19.32
C LYS A 643 1.66 19.67 19.15
N LEU A 644 0.37 19.57 19.46
CA LEU A 644 -0.46 18.41 19.18
C LEU A 644 -1.43 18.74 18.05
N LEU A 645 -1.45 17.92 17.01
CA LEU A 645 -2.38 17.98 15.88
C LEU A 645 -3.20 16.70 15.85
N LEU A 646 -4.46 16.78 16.26
CA LEU A 646 -5.40 15.66 16.25
C LEU A 646 -6.36 15.76 15.09
N PHE A 647 -6.63 14.62 14.46
CA PHE A 647 -7.64 14.48 13.41
C PHE A 647 -8.78 13.59 13.91
N PRO A 648 -9.93 14.16 14.30
CA PRO A 648 -11.04 13.38 14.91
C PRO A 648 -11.68 12.35 13.96
N ASP A 649 -11.50 12.54 12.67
CA ASP A 649 -12.15 11.77 11.61
C ASP A 649 -11.16 10.99 10.73
N GLU A 650 -9.92 10.79 11.19
CA GLU A 650 -8.89 9.98 10.55
C GLU A 650 -8.45 8.84 11.48
N GLY A 651 -7.96 7.76 10.87
CA GLY A 651 -7.31 6.64 11.56
C GLY A 651 -5.80 6.76 11.55
N HIS A 652 -5.12 5.61 11.41
CA HIS A 652 -3.66 5.53 11.34
C HIS A 652 -3.07 6.30 10.14
N TRP A 653 -3.89 6.64 9.17
CA TRP A 653 -3.50 7.40 7.98
C TRP A 653 -4.40 8.61 7.80
N VAL A 654 -3.81 9.77 7.57
CA VAL A 654 -4.52 10.98 7.15
C VAL A 654 -4.78 10.85 5.64
N LEU A 655 -6.05 10.61 5.27
CA LEU A 655 -6.44 10.27 3.92
C LEU A 655 -7.38 11.27 3.26
N LYS A 656 -8.14 12.06 4.04
CA LYS A 656 -9.05 13.07 3.51
C LYS A 656 -8.27 14.23 2.89
N PRO A 657 -8.65 14.74 1.70
CA PRO A 657 -7.87 15.71 0.97
C PRO A 657 -7.53 16.99 1.75
N GLN A 658 -8.51 17.60 2.42
CA GLN A 658 -8.30 18.82 3.20
C GLN A 658 -7.43 18.56 4.44
N ASN A 659 -7.59 17.41 5.09
CA ASN A 659 -6.72 16.98 6.19
C ASN A 659 -5.28 16.76 5.71
N THR A 660 -5.08 16.22 4.52
CA THR A 660 -3.76 16.05 3.91
C THR A 660 -3.06 17.41 3.68
N VAL A 661 -3.80 18.41 3.19
CA VAL A 661 -3.25 19.78 3.03
C VAL A 661 -2.82 20.36 4.36
N LEU A 662 -3.66 20.25 5.38
CA LEU A 662 -3.35 20.72 6.74
C LEU A 662 -2.13 19.98 7.32
N TRP A 663 -2.06 18.65 7.14
CA TRP A 663 -0.96 17.82 7.61
C TRP A 663 0.39 18.31 7.03
N TYR A 664 0.50 18.46 5.71
CA TYR A 664 1.73 18.94 5.07
C TYR A 664 2.08 20.38 5.48
N SER A 665 1.10 21.26 5.58
CA SER A 665 1.31 22.64 6.03
C SER A 665 1.88 22.69 7.43
N GLN A 666 1.23 22.01 8.39
CA GLN A 666 1.67 22.01 9.79
C GLN A 666 3.03 21.35 9.97
N PHE A 667 3.29 20.28 9.20
CA PHE A 667 4.59 19.62 9.20
C PHE A 667 5.71 20.55 8.73
N LEU A 668 5.55 21.13 7.52
CA LEU A 668 6.56 22.01 6.92
C LEU A 668 6.77 23.29 7.73
N ASP A 669 5.71 23.87 8.27
CA ASP A 669 5.79 25.05 9.14
C ASP A 669 6.57 24.73 10.42
N TRP A 670 6.30 23.56 11.03
CA TRP A 670 6.98 23.14 12.25
C TRP A 670 8.48 22.94 12.03
N ILE A 671 8.87 22.09 11.09
CA ILE A 671 10.31 21.88 10.86
C ILE A 671 11.00 23.14 10.35
N GLY A 672 10.29 23.96 9.53
CA GLY A 672 10.79 25.25 9.05
C GLY A 672 11.08 26.24 10.15
N GLN A 673 10.29 26.27 11.22
CA GLN A 673 10.53 27.14 12.39
C GLN A 673 11.91 26.88 13.03
N TRP A 674 12.36 25.65 13.06
CA TRP A 674 13.56 25.21 13.77
C TRP A 674 14.79 25.00 12.88
N THR A 675 14.59 24.83 11.57
CA THR A 675 15.67 24.49 10.62
C THR A 675 15.94 25.55 9.55
N LYS A 676 15.08 26.57 9.37
CA LYS A 676 15.40 27.69 8.46
C LYS A 676 16.56 28.50 9.01
N ALA A 677 17.45 28.95 8.13
CA ALA A 677 18.46 29.94 8.51
C ALA A 677 17.74 31.21 9.02
N GLN A 678 18.10 31.66 10.20
CA GLN A 678 17.67 32.93 10.76
C GLN A 678 18.29 34.10 9.96
#